data_1725a4b74d193e2dd1e4f76192840c9d
#
_entry.id   1725a4b74d193e2dd1e4f76192840c9d
#
_cell.length_a   1.000
_cell.length_b   1.000
_cell.length_c   1.000
_cell.angle_alpha   90.00
_cell.angle_beta   90.00
_cell.angle_gamma   90.00
#
_symmetry.space_group_name_H-M   'P 1'
#
loop_
_entity.id
_entity.type
_entity.pdbx_description
1 polymer ?
#
loop_
_entity_poly.entity_id
_entity_poly.type
_entity_poly.pdbx_seq_one_letter_code
_entity_poly.pdbx_strand_id
1 'polypeptide(L)'
;MKQLKIALTALAAESGISQENWKTVPLEGADLTDVSAVVMTSRDEVPPSYDTIHAFSIPLFILDTGAAAGRNMSAISGTLLPVKEKASWKKRITRAALQYEKDLLPPFFGALMKYTSRKNDQYDSPGHQSGAFYRKHPSGRIFYDYYGPNVFRGDLSSSDVDLGDFLIHEGPALSAQKHAARVFHADKTYFVLNGTSTSNKIVMNAVLAPGDIVLYDRNNHKSIDLGLILSGAIPIYMETARNAAGSIGGIPEACFDEDYIRKLVAEKNPEKAKEERPIRLAVIELGTYDGCLYNARQVIDRIGYLCDYIFFDSAWVGYEQFIPMMKDASPLLLELGPDDPGIFVTQSVHKQQAGFSMTSQIHKKDAHIRGQQRYVPHKRMNNAYMMHASTSPFYQLFAALDMNARIHEGEGGKKLWKDALILGIELRKEIIKKCHYLKPFLPDIVGNRKWENADTAQIAADRRFWAFSPKAGWHGFKGYGENQYFLDPMKLMLITPGIDIPTGTYEDFSIPGTIVAEYLRENKIIPEKCDLNDILFLLTPAETEEKLHRLLEKLVQFETFIDQDAPMEKVLPQVYDAYETYYKGYTIRKLCQEMHDFYKERNVAALQQQLFDQNHLPPYAMSPREAEGEYFRGNGELIDLKNAEGRIALEGALPYPPGILCIHPGERWTKTAIHYFMDLVDSINALPGFPPEVQGVYVEDGKDGKKHAFGCVLKE
;
A
#
# COMPACT_ATOMS: atom_id res chain seq x y z
N MET A 1 5.15 -36.52 13.61
CA MET A 1 4.38 -36.02 12.48
C MET A 1 3.31 -35.10 13.04
N LYS A 2 3.03 -33.94 12.40
CA LYS A 2 1.87 -33.11 12.76
C LYS A 2 0.61 -33.96 12.59
N GLN A 3 -0.28 -33.94 13.56
CA GLN A 3 -1.55 -34.67 13.52
C GLN A 3 -2.46 -33.94 12.49
N LEU A 4 -3.04 -34.66 11.53
CA LEU A 4 -3.96 -34.09 10.54
C LEU A 4 -5.26 -33.70 11.22
N LYS A 5 -5.74 -32.50 10.97
CA LYS A 5 -7.02 -32.01 11.50
C LYS A 5 -8.14 -32.21 10.46
N ILE A 6 -9.08 -33.08 10.77
CA ILE A 6 -10.17 -33.44 9.88
C ILE A 6 -11.48 -32.93 10.48
N ALA A 7 -12.14 -32.03 9.76
CA ALA A 7 -13.47 -31.52 10.18
C ALA A 7 -14.58 -32.44 9.69
N LEU A 8 -15.51 -32.75 10.58
CA LEU A 8 -16.63 -33.67 10.33
C LEU A 8 -17.96 -32.95 10.53
N THR A 9 -18.93 -33.16 9.64
CA THR A 9 -20.33 -32.86 9.98
C THR A 9 -20.81 -33.79 11.08
N ALA A 10 -21.91 -33.45 11.76
CA ALA A 10 -22.49 -34.30 12.82
C ALA A 10 -22.79 -35.72 12.32
N LEU A 11 -23.39 -35.84 11.15
CA LEU A 11 -23.69 -37.13 10.54
C LEU A 11 -22.46 -37.93 10.14
N ALA A 12 -21.42 -37.24 9.68
CA ALA A 12 -20.13 -37.89 9.38
C ALA A 12 -19.44 -38.41 10.65
N ALA A 13 -19.54 -37.68 11.75
CA ALA A 13 -19.00 -38.11 13.05
C ALA A 13 -19.72 -39.38 13.57
N GLU A 14 -21.02 -39.47 13.42
CA GLU A 14 -21.81 -40.66 13.77
C GLU A 14 -21.42 -41.92 12.97
N SER A 15 -20.81 -41.76 11.79
CA SER A 15 -20.29 -42.87 10.99
C SER A 15 -19.12 -43.61 11.64
N GLY A 16 -18.54 -43.08 12.71
CA GLY A 16 -17.36 -43.59 13.39
C GLY A 16 -16.08 -43.49 12.58
N ILE A 17 -16.02 -42.59 11.57
CA ILE A 17 -14.83 -42.42 10.78
C ILE A 17 -13.76 -41.65 11.58
N SER A 18 -12.68 -42.37 11.94
CA SER A 18 -11.53 -41.77 12.64
C SER A 18 -10.28 -42.61 12.39
N GLN A 19 -9.12 -42.03 12.62
CA GLN A 19 -7.81 -42.71 12.51
C GLN A 19 -6.85 -42.14 13.56
N GLU A 20 -5.91 -42.92 14.02
CA GLU A 20 -4.99 -42.58 15.11
C GLU A 20 -4.19 -41.28 14.84
N ASN A 21 -3.79 -41.06 13.60
CA ASN A 21 -3.06 -39.84 13.20
C ASN A 21 -3.97 -38.64 12.88
N TRP A 22 -5.29 -38.74 13.11
CA TRP A 22 -6.22 -37.65 12.90
C TRP A 22 -6.63 -37.02 14.23
N LYS A 23 -6.76 -35.67 14.21
CA LYS A 23 -7.52 -34.91 15.19
C LYS A 23 -8.86 -34.56 14.53
N THR A 24 -9.91 -35.24 14.89
CA THR A 24 -11.25 -34.92 14.39
C THR A 24 -11.85 -33.74 15.16
N VAL A 25 -12.49 -32.82 14.45
CA VAL A 25 -13.18 -31.66 15.01
C VAL A 25 -14.56 -31.51 14.36
N PRO A 26 -15.57 -30.95 15.05
CA PRO A 26 -16.83 -30.58 14.41
C PRO A 26 -16.57 -29.56 13.29
N LEU A 27 -17.29 -29.69 12.16
CA LEU A 27 -17.19 -28.69 11.09
C LEU A 27 -17.83 -27.35 11.52
N GLU A 28 -18.93 -27.41 12.26
CA GLU A 28 -19.53 -26.23 12.82
C GLU A 28 -18.61 -25.56 13.85
N GLY A 29 -18.31 -24.29 13.63
CA GLY A 29 -17.37 -23.52 14.47
C GLY A 29 -15.88 -23.88 14.29
N ALA A 30 -15.52 -24.72 13.31
CA ALA A 30 -14.11 -25.02 13.04
C ALA A 30 -13.41 -23.81 12.38
N ASP A 31 -12.19 -23.54 12.85
CA ASP A 31 -11.27 -22.68 12.11
C ASP A 31 -10.75 -23.44 10.89
N LEU A 32 -11.26 -23.09 9.71
CA LEU A 32 -10.93 -23.74 8.45
C LEU A 32 -9.47 -23.46 7.99
N THR A 33 -8.79 -22.48 8.55
CA THR A 33 -7.37 -22.24 8.24
C THR A 33 -6.44 -23.31 8.82
N ASP A 34 -6.94 -24.10 9.75
CA ASP A 34 -6.17 -25.20 10.41
C ASP A 34 -6.76 -26.61 10.09
N VAL A 35 -7.63 -26.69 9.06
CA VAL A 35 -8.27 -27.97 8.66
C VAL A 35 -7.57 -28.53 7.42
N SER A 36 -7.21 -29.82 7.47
CA SER A 36 -6.53 -30.53 6.37
C SER A 36 -7.50 -31.24 5.41
N ALA A 37 -8.71 -31.56 5.85
CA ALA A 37 -9.80 -32.08 5.02
C ALA A 37 -11.13 -31.95 5.73
N VAL A 38 -12.21 -31.90 4.96
CA VAL A 38 -13.60 -31.91 5.45
C VAL A 38 -14.27 -33.19 5.01
N VAL A 39 -15.07 -33.81 5.89
CA VAL A 39 -15.86 -35.01 5.61
C VAL A 39 -17.31 -34.75 6.00
N MET A 40 -18.19 -34.98 5.06
CA MET A 40 -19.67 -34.95 5.23
C MET A 40 -20.30 -36.23 4.71
N THR A 41 -21.57 -36.37 4.89
CA THR A 41 -22.36 -37.49 4.33
C THR A 41 -23.24 -37.02 3.17
N SER A 42 -23.73 -37.96 2.37
CA SER A 42 -24.72 -37.69 1.31
C SER A 42 -26.06 -37.17 1.83
N ARG A 43 -26.30 -37.19 3.16
CA ARG A 43 -27.50 -36.69 3.80
C ARG A 43 -27.40 -35.28 4.35
N ASP A 44 -26.18 -34.78 4.49
CA ASP A 44 -25.96 -33.43 5.00
C ASP A 44 -26.47 -32.37 4.01
N GLU A 45 -26.87 -31.24 4.53
CA GLU A 45 -27.09 -30.04 3.72
C GLU A 45 -25.79 -29.36 3.38
N VAL A 46 -25.79 -28.41 2.43
CA VAL A 46 -24.62 -27.59 2.09
C VAL A 46 -24.23 -26.80 3.35
N PRO A 47 -23.04 -27.00 3.90
CA PRO A 47 -22.64 -26.26 5.09
C PRO A 47 -22.46 -24.77 4.80
N PRO A 48 -22.76 -23.86 5.72
CA PRO A 48 -22.53 -22.41 5.54
C PRO A 48 -21.09 -22.06 5.18
N SER A 49 -20.14 -22.88 5.60
CA SER A 49 -18.71 -22.75 5.33
C SER A 49 -18.28 -23.26 3.94
N TYR A 50 -19.19 -23.73 3.09
CA TYR A 50 -18.86 -24.36 1.81
C TYR A 50 -18.03 -23.45 0.89
N ASP A 51 -18.41 -22.18 0.78
CA ASP A 51 -17.66 -21.21 -0.05
C ASP A 51 -16.21 -21.06 0.42
N THR A 52 -15.98 -21.09 1.72
CA THR A 52 -14.62 -21.01 2.30
C THR A 52 -13.84 -22.31 2.06
N ILE A 53 -14.48 -23.47 2.21
CA ILE A 53 -13.87 -24.78 1.89
C ILE A 53 -13.43 -24.81 0.44
N HIS A 54 -14.29 -24.38 -0.47
CA HIS A 54 -14.03 -24.33 -1.90
C HIS A 54 -12.92 -23.31 -2.25
N ALA A 55 -13.01 -22.08 -1.72
CA ALA A 55 -12.03 -21.02 -1.99
C ALA A 55 -10.61 -21.40 -1.54
N PHE A 56 -10.48 -22.06 -0.38
CA PHE A 56 -9.19 -22.53 0.13
C PHE A 56 -8.77 -23.90 -0.44
N SER A 57 -9.57 -24.47 -1.35
CA SER A 57 -9.32 -25.78 -1.95
C SER A 57 -9.13 -26.91 -0.93
N ILE A 58 -9.80 -26.83 0.22
CA ILE A 58 -9.74 -27.86 1.26
C ILE A 58 -10.41 -29.14 0.71
N PRO A 59 -9.74 -30.31 0.74
CA PRO A 59 -10.32 -31.56 0.26
C PRO A 59 -11.63 -31.85 0.94
N LEU A 60 -12.73 -31.94 0.18
CA LEU A 60 -14.07 -32.25 0.67
C LEU A 60 -14.45 -33.67 0.24
N PHE A 61 -14.82 -34.51 1.21
CA PHE A 61 -15.25 -35.87 1.01
C PHE A 61 -16.72 -36.05 1.43
N ILE A 62 -17.46 -36.75 0.59
CA ILE A 62 -18.86 -37.07 0.79
C ILE A 62 -19.02 -38.58 0.98
N LEU A 63 -19.35 -39.02 2.19
CA LEU A 63 -19.60 -40.42 2.48
C LEU A 63 -20.97 -40.82 1.91
N ASP A 64 -20.98 -41.77 1.00
CA ASP A 64 -22.23 -42.39 0.54
C ASP A 64 -22.79 -43.28 1.65
N THR A 65 -23.98 -42.95 2.12
CA THR A 65 -24.69 -43.71 3.18
C THR A 65 -25.66 -44.72 2.62
N GLY A 66 -25.81 -44.84 1.28
CA GLY A 66 -26.76 -45.74 0.63
C GLY A 66 -28.22 -45.32 0.73
N ALA A 67 -28.49 -44.15 1.32
CA ALA A 67 -29.81 -43.53 1.38
C ALA A 67 -29.96 -42.43 0.33
N ALA A 68 -31.18 -41.96 0.08
CA ALA A 68 -31.46 -40.85 -0.84
C ALA A 68 -30.57 -39.64 -0.50
N ALA A 69 -29.92 -39.05 -1.50
CA ALA A 69 -29.12 -37.87 -1.35
C ALA A 69 -29.95 -36.71 -0.76
N GLY A 70 -29.31 -35.91 0.13
CA GLY A 70 -29.94 -34.70 0.69
C GLY A 70 -30.33 -33.70 -0.41
N ARG A 71 -31.25 -32.80 -0.09
CA ARG A 71 -31.62 -31.70 -0.98
C ARG A 71 -30.38 -30.89 -1.29
N ASN A 72 -30.09 -30.59 -2.57
CA ASN A 72 -28.97 -29.78 -3.06
C ASN A 72 -27.57 -30.43 -3.11
N MET A 73 -27.42 -31.75 -2.91
CA MET A 73 -26.10 -32.41 -3.08
C MET A 73 -25.49 -32.25 -4.46
N SER A 74 -26.30 -31.99 -5.51
CA SER A 74 -25.80 -31.71 -6.86
C SER A 74 -25.01 -30.37 -6.98
N ALA A 75 -25.20 -29.49 -6.00
CA ALA A 75 -24.47 -28.19 -5.95
C ALA A 75 -23.10 -28.29 -5.26
N ILE A 76 -22.78 -29.44 -4.63
CA ILE A 76 -21.52 -29.60 -3.90
C ILE A 76 -20.47 -30.30 -4.79
N SER A 77 -19.36 -29.60 -5.04
CA SER A 77 -18.18 -30.20 -5.65
C SER A 77 -17.32 -30.87 -4.58
N GLY A 78 -17.39 -32.19 -4.48
CA GLY A 78 -16.62 -32.97 -3.49
C GLY A 78 -16.36 -34.39 -4.01
N THR A 79 -15.42 -35.09 -3.38
CA THR A 79 -15.08 -36.48 -3.72
C THR A 79 -16.05 -37.45 -3.06
N LEU A 80 -16.93 -38.07 -3.84
CA LEU A 80 -17.83 -39.10 -3.35
C LEU A 80 -17.04 -40.37 -2.97
N LEU A 81 -17.31 -40.88 -1.76
CA LEU A 81 -16.79 -42.14 -1.25
C LEU A 81 -17.89 -43.20 -1.16
N PRO A 82 -17.97 -44.10 -2.15
CA PRO A 82 -19.04 -45.13 -2.19
C PRO A 82 -18.97 -46.08 -1.00
N VAL A 83 -20.15 -46.51 -0.51
CA VAL A 83 -20.25 -47.50 0.60
C VAL A 83 -19.44 -48.75 0.36
N LYS A 84 -19.42 -49.28 -0.87
CA LYS A 84 -18.63 -50.45 -1.27
C LYS A 84 -17.14 -50.31 -1.10
N GLU A 85 -16.65 -49.07 -0.98
CA GLU A 85 -15.24 -48.75 -0.82
C GLU A 85 -14.90 -48.33 0.62
N LYS A 86 -15.75 -48.56 1.61
CA LYS A 86 -15.60 -48.10 3.00
C LYS A 86 -14.21 -48.42 3.60
N ALA A 87 -13.65 -49.60 3.30
CA ALA A 87 -12.32 -49.98 3.77
C ALA A 87 -11.19 -49.06 3.25
N SER A 88 -11.38 -48.35 2.16
CA SER A 88 -10.39 -47.42 1.55
C SER A 88 -10.57 -45.96 1.99
N TRP A 89 -11.70 -45.58 2.61
CA TRP A 89 -12.05 -44.18 2.92
C TRP A 89 -10.95 -43.47 3.71
N LYS A 90 -10.53 -44.07 4.83
CA LYS A 90 -9.47 -43.51 5.70
C LYS A 90 -8.18 -43.24 4.93
N LYS A 91 -7.76 -44.20 4.10
CA LYS A 91 -6.51 -44.07 3.31
C LYS A 91 -6.64 -42.94 2.25
N ARG A 92 -7.79 -42.81 1.59
CA ARG A 92 -8.04 -41.76 0.59
C ARG A 92 -8.05 -40.39 1.22
N ILE A 93 -8.78 -40.21 2.32
CA ILE A 93 -8.84 -38.95 3.07
C ILE A 93 -7.45 -38.57 3.59
N THR A 94 -6.73 -39.50 4.24
CA THR A 94 -5.37 -39.23 4.74
C THR A 94 -4.41 -38.78 3.62
N ARG A 95 -4.46 -39.46 2.48
CA ARG A 95 -3.59 -39.13 1.33
C ARG A 95 -3.88 -37.71 0.82
N ALA A 96 -5.15 -37.37 0.64
CA ALA A 96 -5.53 -36.04 0.17
C ALA A 96 -5.20 -34.94 1.18
N ALA A 97 -5.44 -35.17 2.49
CA ALA A 97 -5.06 -34.23 3.54
C ALA A 97 -3.55 -34.00 3.61
N LEU A 98 -2.72 -35.05 3.50
CA LEU A 98 -1.27 -34.93 3.43
C LEU A 98 -0.80 -34.18 2.17
N GLN A 99 -1.44 -34.42 1.04
CA GLN A 99 -1.13 -33.69 -0.20
C GLN A 99 -1.50 -32.23 -0.05
N TYR A 100 -2.68 -31.91 0.47
CA TYR A 100 -3.12 -30.55 0.73
C TYR A 100 -2.14 -29.79 1.64
N GLU A 101 -1.75 -30.37 2.78
CA GLU A 101 -0.76 -29.77 3.69
C GLU A 101 0.59 -29.48 3.00
N LYS A 102 0.99 -30.33 2.08
CA LYS A 102 2.20 -30.14 1.28
C LYS A 102 2.03 -29.01 0.26
N ASP A 103 0.85 -28.93 -0.39
CA ASP A 103 0.55 -27.94 -1.42
C ASP A 103 0.34 -26.52 -0.83
N LEU A 104 0.12 -26.41 0.49
CA LEU A 104 0.10 -25.13 1.19
C LEU A 104 1.47 -24.44 1.24
N LEU A 105 2.56 -25.18 1.09
CA LEU A 105 3.91 -24.64 1.18
C LEU A 105 4.38 -24.09 -0.18
N PRO A 106 4.70 -22.79 -0.26
CA PRO A 106 5.26 -22.21 -1.48
C PRO A 106 6.70 -22.66 -1.71
N PRO A 107 7.26 -22.48 -2.91
CA PRO A 107 8.52 -23.11 -3.32
C PRO A 107 9.73 -22.81 -2.44
N PHE A 108 9.95 -21.54 -2.09
CA PHE A 108 11.12 -21.15 -1.30
C PHE A 108 10.95 -21.48 0.18
N PHE A 109 9.81 -21.08 0.76
CA PHE A 109 9.55 -21.33 2.18
C PHE A 109 9.50 -22.83 2.50
N GLY A 110 8.92 -23.64 1.60
CA GLY A 110 8.94 -25.10 1.73
C GLY A 110 10.36 -25.68 1.70
N ALA A 111 11.24 -25.15 0.81
CA ALA A 111 12.64 -25.53 0.76
C ALA A 111 13.40 -25.11 2.02
N LEU A 112 13.17 -23.90 2.51
CA LEU A 112 13.76 -23.38 3.75
C LEU A 112 13.38 -24.23 4.96
N MET A 113 12.11 -24.57 5.12
CA MET A 113 11.63 -25.46 6.19
C MET A 113 12.31 -26.84 6.13
N LYS A 114 12.42 -27.41 4.94
CA LYS A 114 13.09 -28.71 4.74
C LYS A 114 14.57 -28.62 5.08
N TYR A 115 15.25 -27.58 4.66
CA TYR A 115 16.67 -27.35 4.92
C TYR A 115 16.94 -27.22 6.43
N THR A 116 16.22 -26.31 7.10
CA THR A 116 16.41 -26.06 8.55
C THR A 116 16.09 -27.28 9.44
N SER A 117 15.25 -28.21 8.93
CA SER A 117 14.93 -29.47 9.63
C SER A 117 16.11 -30.46 9.72
N ARG A 118 17.13 -30.30 8.86
CA ARG A 118 18.34 -31.17 8.85
C ARG A 118 19.26 -30.91 10.02
N LYS A 119 19.17 -29.70 10.65
CA LYS A 119 20.02 -29.30 11.77
C LYS A 119 21.51 -29.35 11.45
N ASN A 120 21.89 -28.80 10.28
CA ASN A 120 23.29 -28.72 9.87
C ASN A 120 24.13 -27.92 10.88
N ASP A 121 25.37 -28.34 11.13
CA ASP A 121 26.34 -27.52 11.84
C ASP A 121 26.86 -26.42 10.91
N GLN A 122 26.69 -25.17 11.32
CA GLN A 122 27.04 -23.99 10.53
C GLN A 122 28.46 -23.50 10.92
N TYR A 123 29.32 -23.34 9.93
CA TYR A 123 30.64 -22.72 10.03
C TYR A 123 30.77 -21.52 9.06
N ASP A 124 29.66 -21.15 8.43
CA ASP A 124 29.51 -20.01 7.53
C ASP A 124 28.83 -18.81 8.23
N SER A 125 28.58 -17.73 7.47
CA SER A 125 27.74 -16.62 7.93
C SER A 125 26.24 -17.01 7.89
N PRO A 126 25.38 -16.41 8.73
CA PRO A 126 25.62 -15.37 9.73
C PRO A 126 26.30 -15.91 11.00
N GLY A 127 27.18 -15.11 11.58
CA GLY A 127 28.01 -15.50 12.75
C GLY A 127 27.25 -15.84 14.02
N HIS A 128 25.93 -15.62 14.09
CA HIS A 128 25.12 -16.09 15.23
C HIS A 128 24.84 -17.60 15.20
N GLN A 129 25.09 -18.28 14.07
CA GLN A 129 25.00 -19.73 13.89
C GLN A 129 23.72 -20.32 14.50
N SER A 130 22.58 -20.10 13.81
CA SER A 130 21.23 -20.50 14.29
C SER A 130 20.87 -19.95 15.68
N GLY A 131 21.43 -18.81 16.06
CA GLY A 131 21.18 -18.14 17.35
C GLY A 131 22.02 -18.64 18.50
N ALA A 132 22.98 -19.55 18.26
CA ALA A 132 23.87 -20.12 19.32
C ALA A 132 24.67 -19.00 20.01
N PHE A 133 25.14 -18.01 19.28
CA PHE A 133 25.89 -16.88 19.85
C PHE A 133 25.06 -16.05 20.83
N TYR A 134 23.82 -15.73 20.48
CA TYR A 134 22.94 -14.98 21.38
C TYR A 134 22.71 -15.71 22.71
N ARG A 135 22.57 -17.02 22.68
CA ARG A 135 22.31 -17.87 23.86
C ARG A 135 23.50 -17.95 24.82
N LYS A 136 24.69 -17.50 24.43
CA LYS A 136 25.89 -17.47 25.30
C LYS A 136 25.98 -16.25 26.20
N HIS A 137 25.07 -15.27 26.06
CA HIS A 137 25.04 -14.05 26.86
C HIS A 137 23.64 -13.80 27.42
N PRO A 138 23.47 -13.37 28.68
CA PRO A 138 22.14 -13.13 29.28
C PRO A 138 21.25 -12.22 28.46
N SER A 139 21.74 -11.05 27.99
CA SER A 139 20.98 -10.15 27.13
C SER A 139 20.63 -10.78 25.77
N GLY A 140 21.54 -11.54 25.20
CA GLY A 140 21.31 -12.26 23.95
C GLY A 140 20.24 -13.34 24.09
N ARG A 141 20.16 -13.99 25.27
CA ARG A 141 19.11 -14.98 25.54
C ARG A 141 17.72 -14.34 25.54
N ILE A 142 17.56 -13.14 26.12
CA ILE A 142 16.28 -12.43 26.09
C ILE A 142 15.86 -12.15 24.64
N PHE A 143 16.79 -11.70 23.81
CA PHE A 143 16.55 -11.46 22.37
C PHE A 143 16.16 -12.74 21.62
N TYR A 144 16.88 -13.83 21.87
CA TYR A 144 16.59 -15.14 21.27
C TYR A 144 15.21 -15.67 21.67
N ASP A 145 14.88 -15.59 22.97
CA ASP A 145 13.60 -16.09 23.51
C ASP A 145 12.42 -15.27 22.98
N TYR A 146 12.59 -13.95 22.79
CA TYR A 146 11.56 -13.07 22.23
C TYR A 146 11.23 -13.41 20.78
N TYR A 147 12.21 -13.58 19.91
CA TYR A 147 11.98 -13.87 18.50
C TYR A 147 11.72 -15.36 18.22
N GLY A 148 12.13 -16.24 19.09
CA GLY A 148 12.01 -17.69 18.94
C GLY A 148 13.03 -18.30 17.97
N PRO A 149 13.25 -19.63 18.07
CA PRO A 149 14.35 -20.31 17.38
C PRO A 149 14.29 -20.30 15.85
N ASN A 150 13.09 -20.22 15.27
CA ASN A 150 12.93 -20.36 13.83
C ASN A 150 13.44 -19.15 13.04
N VAL A 151 13.39 -17.94 13.64
CA VAL A 151 13.96 -16.74 13.02
C VAL A 151 15.46 -16.93 12.82
N PHE A 152 16.17 -17.42 13.84
CA PHE A 152 17.63 -17.62 13.78
C PHE A 152 18.03 -18.82 12.93
N ARG A 153 17.24 -19.89 12.92
CA ARG A 153 17.50 -21.07 12.06
C ARG A 153 17.27 -20.80 10.59
N GLY A 154 16.34 -19.92 10.28
CA GLY A 154 16.02 -19.53 8.91
C GLY A 154 16.90 -18.42 8.37
N ASP A 155 17.77 -17.82 9.19
CA ASP A 155 18.73 -16.81 8.76
C ASP A 155 20.03 -17.51 8.34
N LEU A 156 20.22 -17.63 7.04
CA LEU A 156 21.23 -18.45 6.39
C LEU A 156 22.06 -17.62 5.40
N SER A 157 23.14 -18.21 4.92
CA SER A 157 24.00 -17.59 3.90
C SER A 157 23.56 -17.96 2.47
N SER A 158 23.77 -17.02 1.52
CA SER A 158 23.63 -17.29 0.09
C SER A 158 24.65 -18.29 -0.45
N SER A 159 25.67 -18.66 0.34
CA SER A 159 26.62 -19.75 0.01
C SER A 159 25.99 -21.13 0.05
N ASP A 160 24.77 -21.25 0.57
CA ASP A 160 24.06 -22.54 0.65
C ASP A 160 23.36 -22.86 -0.67
N VAL A 161 23.98 -23.74 -1.44
CA VAL A 161 23.54 -24.10 -2.80
C VAL A 161 22.14 -24.74 -2.87
N ASP A 162 21.67 -25.34 -1.78
CA ASP A 162 20.35 -26.02 -1.76
C ASP A 162 19.17 -25.03 -1.85
N LEU A 163 19.37 -23.77 -1.47
CA LEU A 163 18.33 -22.73 -1.49
C LEU A 163 18.40 -21.82 -2.71
N GLY A 164 19.44 -21.99 -3.53
CA GLY A 164 19.70 -21.20 -4.71
C GLY A 164 20.26 -19.81 -4.38
N ASP A 165 20.65 -19.07 -5.42
CA ASP A 165 21.20 -17.73 -5.29
C ASP A 165 20.16 -16.69 -5.72
N PHE A 166 19.92 -15.69 -4.87
CA PHE A 166 18.98 -14.60 -5.16
C PHE A 166 19.49 -13.62 -6.21
N LEU A 167 20.80 -13.37 -6.25
CA LEU A 167 21.40 -12.39 -7.14
C LEU A 167 21.41 -12.84 -8.58
N ILE A 168 21.53 -14.15 -8.81
CA ILE A 168 21.49 -14.75 -10.15
C ILE A 168 20.17 -15.47 -10.44
N HIS A 169 19.25 -15.45 -9.48
CA HIS A 169 17.90 -16.02 -9.58
C HIS A 169 17.90 -17.50 -9.96
N GLU A 170 18.38 -18.36 -9.05
CA GLU A 170 18.45 -19.81 -9.24
C GLU A 170 17.65 -20.59 -8.19
N GLY A 171 17.45 -21.89 -8.42
CA GLY A 171 16.88 -22.85 -7.49
C GLY A 171 15.49 -22.49 -6.94
N PRO A 172 15.24 -22.75 -5.66
CA PRO A 172 13.98 -22.40 -4.99
C PRO A 172 13.65 -20.89 -5.05
N ALA A 173 14.66 -20.03 -5.01
CA ALA A 173 14.48 -18.57 -5.13
C ALA A 173 13.87 -18.17 -6.49
N LEU A 174 14.39 -18.74 -7.59
CA LEU A 174 13.79 -18.53 -8.93
C LEU A 174 12.38 -19.13 -9.01
N SER A 175 12.17 -20.29 -8.40
CA SER A 175 10.85 -20.94 -8.42
C SER A 175 9.78 -20.10 -7.72
N ALA A 176 10.12 -19.45 -6.60
CA ALA A 176 9.26 -18.52 -5.89
C ALA A 176 8.91 -17.30 -6.73
N GLN A 177 9.90 -16.68 -7.38
CA GLN A 177 9.66 -15.52 -8.25
C GLN A 177 8.82 -15.86 -9.50
N LYS A 178 9.02 -17.07 -10.07
CA LYS A 178 8.16 -17.58 -11.16
C LYS A 178 6.73 -17.85 -10.69
N HIS A 179 6.56 -18.36 -9.46
CA HIS A 179 5.26 -18.55 -8.84
C HIS A 179 4.55 -17.20 -8.68
N ALA A 180 5.21 -16.22 -8.05
CA ALA A 180 4.67 -14.88 -7.90
C ALA A 180 4.32 -14.23 -9.25
N ALA A 181 5.18 -14.38 -10.27
CA ALA A 181 4.88 -13.86 -11.61
C ALA A 181 3.57 -14.42 -12.20
N ARG A 182 3.30 -15.73 -12.00
CA ARG A 182 2.02 -16.33 -12.44
C ARG A 182 0.83 -15.79 -11.65
N VAL A 183 0.96 -15.69 -10.31
CA VAL A 183 -0.13 -15.23 -9.44
C VAL A 183 -0.50 -13.78 -9.73
N PHE A 184 0.49 -12.93 -9.99
CA PHE A 184 0.30 -11.50 -10.27
C PHE A 184 0.23 -11.15 -11.76
N HIS A 185 0.11 -12.15 -12.66
CA HIS A 185 -0.05 -11.95 -14.12
C HIS A 185 1.09 -11.16 -14.79
N ALA A 186 2.31 -11.28 -14.27
CA ALA A 186 3.51 -10.68 -14.83
C ALA A 186 4.32 -11.68 -15.69
N ASP A 187 5.14 -11.18 -16.60
CA ASP A 187 6.10 -12.03 -17.34
C ASP A 187 7.27 -12.46 -16.43
N LYS A 188 7.69 -11.56 -15.55
CA LYS A 188 8.71 -11.80 -14.52
C LYS A 188 8.44 -11.01 -13.26
N THR A 189 8.81 -11.60 -12.12
CA THR A 189 8.81 -10.93 -10.82
C THR A 189 10.20 -11.01 -10.19
N TYR A 190 10.62 -9.93 -9.55
CA TYR A 190 11.86 -9.84 -8.78
C TYR A 190 11.49 -9.48 -7.34
N PHE A 191 11.92 -10.28 -6.39
CA PHE A 191 11.73 -10.00 -4.96
C PHE A 191 12.81 -9.05 -4.47
N VAL A 192 12.42 -8.00 -3.76
CA VAL A 192 13.32 -6.96 -3.23
C VAL A 192 13.11 -6.86 -1.72
N LEU A 193 14.21 -6.97 -0.97
CA LEU A 193 14.18 -7.07 0.49
C LEU A 193 14.49 -5.74 1.20
N ASN A 194 14.50 -4.64 0.46
CA ASN A 194 14.87 -3.32 0.98
C ASN A 194 13.85 -2.23 0.58
N GLY A 195 12.58 -2.62 0.55
CA GLY A 195 11.43 -1.74 0.30
C GLY A 195 11.27 -1.28 -1.14
N THR A 196 10.11 -0.71 -1.43
CA THR A 196 9.80 -0.18 -2.77
C THR A 196 10.70 1.00 -3.14
N SER A 197 11.23 1.75 -2.18
CA SER A 197 12.25 2.76 -2.45
C SER A 197 13.48 2.19 -3.17
N THR A 198 13.85 0.94 -2.89
CA THR A 198 14.91 0.23 -3.62
C THR A 198 14.39 -0.33 -4.94
N SER A 199 13.19 -0.88 -4.97
CA SER A 199 12.55 -1.36 -6.21
C SER A 199 12.46 -0.27 -7.26
N ASN A 200 12.06 0.94 -6.88
CA ASN A 200 11.96 2.11 -7.74
C ASN A 200 13.33 2.47 -8.35
N LYS A 201 14.38 2.54 -7.52
CA LYS A 201 15.74 2.79 -8.00
C LYS A 201 16.25 1.71 -8.96
N ILE A 202 15.93 0.44 -8.69
CA ILE A 202 16.28 -0.68 -9.57
C ILE A 202 15.63 -0.51 -10.95
N VAL A 203 14.32 -0.23 -11.01
CA VAL A 203 13.59 -0.01 -12.27
C VAL A 203 14.18 1.18 -13.02
N MET A 204 14.35 2.33 -12.34
CA MET A 204 14.90 3.54 -12.94
C MET A 204 16.29 3.28 -13.54
N ASN A 205 17.20 2.62 -12.81
CA ASN A 205 18.55 2.30 -13.30
C ASN A 205 18.58 1.24 -14.39
N ALA A 206 17.57 0.35 -14.44
CA ALA A 206 17.46 -0.65 -15.51
C ALA A 206 16.97 -0.04 -16.83
N VAL A 207 16.18 1.02 -16.79
CA VAL A 207 15.51 1.60 -17.96
C VAL A 207 16.24 2.80 -18.49
N LEU A 208 16.74 3.67 -17.62
CA LEU A 208 17.20 5.03 -17.93
C LEU A 208 18.71 5.14 -18.12
N ALA A 209 19.08 6.10 -18.94
CA ALA A 209 20.44 6.60 -19.12
C ALA A 209 20.46 8.15 -18.99
N PRO A 210 21.63 8.77 -18.78
CA PRO A 210 21.75 10.24 -18.73
C PRO A 210 21.16 10.90 -19.99
N GLY A 211 20.31 11.90 -19.79
CA GLY A 211 19.65 12.64 -20.86
C GLY A 211 18.36 12.01 -21.39
N ASP A 212 17.96 10.83 -20.92
CA ASP A 212 16.62 10.29 -21.23
C ASP A 212 15.53 11.15 -20.59
N ILE A 213 14.40 11.29 -21.28
CA ILE A 213 13.24 12.03 -20.77
C ILE A 213 12.37 11.11 -19.93
N VAL A 214 11.99 11.59 -18.75
CA VAL A 214 11.06 10.92 -17.83
C VAL A 214 9.82 11.78 -17.65
N LEU A 215 8.65 11.27 -18.03
CA LEU A 215 7.37 11.87 -17.68
C LEU A 215 7.05 11.49 -16.22
N TYR A 216 6.90 12.49 -15.36
CA TYR A 216 6.91 12.30 -13.91
C TYR A 216 5.58 12.80 -13.29
N ASP A 217 4.82 11.89 -12.71
CA ASP A 217 3.66 12.21 -11.86
C ASP A 217 4.14 12.82 -10.54
N ARG A 218 3.76 14.06 -10.23
CA ARG A 218 4.19 14.73 -8.99
C ARG A 218 3.63 14.11 -7.71
N ASN A 219 2.76 13.10 -7.81
CA ASN A 219 2.37 12.27 -6.66
C ASN A 219 3.40 11.19 -6.31
N ASN A 220 4.40 10.97 -7.13
CA ASN A 220 5.40 9.95 -6.88
C ASN A 220 6.14 10.17 -5.57
N HIS A 221 6.46 9.06 -4.92
CA HIS A 221 7.27 9.04 -3.72
C HIS A 221 8.70 9.54 -4.00
N LYS A 222 9.31 10.27 -3.06
CA LYS A 222 10.70 10.80 -3.15
C LYS A 222 11.77 9.80 -3.64
N SER A 223 11.52 8.49 -3.54
CA SER A 223 12.45 7.48 -4.05
C SER A 223 12.60 7.47 -5.57
N ILE A 224 11.63 8.03 -6.31
CA ILE A 224 11.73 8.22 -7.77
C ILE A 224 12.75 9.32 -8.08
N ASP A 225 12.79 10.40 -7.31
CA ASP A 225 13.82 11.43 -7.45
C ASP A 225 15.23 10.90 -7.21
N LEU A 226 15.40 10.00 -6.24
CA LEU A 226 16.67 9.30 -6.06
C LEU A 226 17.03 8.46 -7.31
N GLY A 227 16.05 7.91 -7.99
CA GLY A 227 16.23 7.24 -9.28
C GLY A 227 16.68 8.21 -10.40
N LEU A 228 16.14 9.43 -10.43
CA LEU A 228 16.55 10.50 -11.36
C LEU A 228 18.01 10.94 -11.08
N ILE A 229 18.35 11.16 -9.82
CA ILE A 229 19.72 11.49 -9.40
C ILE A 229 20.71 10.43 -9.88
N LEU A 230 20.41 9.15 -9.63
CA LEU A 230 21.28 8.03 -9.99
C LEU A 230 21.40 7.84 -11.51
N SER A 231 20.29 7.94 -12.25
CA SER A 231 20.28 7.74 -13.71
C SER A 231 20.79 8.95 -14.50
N GLY A 232 20.60 10.16 -13.97
CA GLY A 232 20.86 11.41 -14.70
C GLY A 232 19.82 11.69 -15.80
N ALA A 233 18.65 11.11 -15.71
CA ALA A 233 17.52 11.38 -16.61
C ALA A 233 16.91 12.76 -16.31
N ILE A 234 16.20 13.31 -17.29
CA ILE A 234 15.61 14.64 -17.24
C ILE A 234 14.11 14.51 -16.99
N PRO A 235 13.58 14.99 -15.84
CA PRO A 235 12.16 14.90 -15.54
C PRO A 235 11.35 15.99 -16.27
N ILE A 236 10.14 15.60 -16.65
CA ILE A 236 9.03 16.48 -17.01
C ILE A 236 7.94 16.26 -15.98
N TYR A 237 7.72 17.23 -15.13
CA TYR A 237 6.76 17.15 -14.03
C TYR A 237 5.34 17.44 -14.51
N MET A 238 4.41 16.52 -14.21
CA MET A 238 2.98 16.69 -14.46
C MET A 238 2.31 17.18 -13.18
N GLU A 239 1.43 18.17 -13.31
CA GLU A 239 0.61 18.63 -12.20
C GLU A 239 -0.32 17.54 -11.67
N THR A 240 -0.75 17.67 -10.41
CA THR A 240 -1.68 16.74 -9.77
C THR A 240 -2.69 17.49 -8.92
N ALA A 241 -3.90 16.98 -8.87
CA ALA A 241 -4.98 17.65 -8.16
C ALA A 241 -4.86 17.48 -6.63
N ARG A 242 -5.30 18.51 -5.92
CA ARG A 242 -5.62 18.46 -4.49
C ARG A 242 -7.02 19.01 -4.29
N ASN A 243 -7.84 18.41 -3.44
CA ASN A 243 -9.11 18.99 -3.06
C ASN A 243 -8.94 19.98 -1.89
N ALA A 244 -10.02 20.63 -1.47
CA ALA A 244 -9.95 21.63 -0.41
C ALA A 244 -9.61 21.04 0.97
N ALA A 245 -9.84 19.75 1.20
CA ALA A 245 -9.42 19.05 2.43
C ALA A 245 -7.92 18.69 2.42
N GLY A 246 -7.19 18.94 1.33
CA GLY A 246 -5.79 18.55 1.16
C GLY A 246 -5.61 17.14 0.59
N SER A 247 -6.70 16.40 0.34
CA SER A 247 -6.62 15.02 -0.16
C SER A 247 -5.97 14.94 -1.53
N ILE A 248 -5.16 13.89 -1.71
CA ILE A 248 -4.31 13.70 -2.90
C ILE A 248 -5.13 13.08 -4.04
N GLY A 249 -5.33 13.85 -5.09
CA GLY A 249 -5.95 13.39 -6.34
C GLY A 249 -4.92 12.98 -7.40
N GLY A 250 -5.41 12.73 -8.61
CA GLY A 250 -4.61 12.33 -9.77
C GLY A 250 -4.26 13.49 -10.70
N ILE A 251 -3.68 13.15 -11.84
CA ILE A 251 -3.28 14.08 -12.90
C ILE A 251 -4.54 14.56 -13.65
N PRO A 252 -4.74 15.87 -13.89
CA PRO A 252 -5.83 16.38 -14.73
C PRO A 252 -5.80 15.79 -16.15
N GLU A 253 -6.98 15.57 -16.74
CA GLU A 253 -7.11 14.93 -18.05
C GLU A 253 -6.32 15.66 -19.15
N ALA A 254 -6.31 16.98 -19.12
CA ALA A 254 -5.59 17.81 -20.09
C ALA A 254 -4.07 17.60 -20.10
N CYS A 255 -3.49 17.13 -19.00
CA CYS A 255 -2.05 16.85 -18.92
C CYS A 255 -1.64 15.57 -19.66
N PHE A 256 -2.59 14.75 -20.07
CA PHE A 256 -2.36 13.59 -20.94
C PHE A 256 -2.50 13.89 -22.44
N ASP A 257 -2.66 15.17 -22.81
CA ASP A 257 -2.70 15.59 -24.20
C ASP A 257 -1.31 15.50 -24.84
N GLU A 258 -1.24 14.96 -26.09
CA GLU A 258 0.02 14.75 -26.78
C GLU A 258 0.76 16.07 -27.07
N ASP A 259 0.05 17.09 -27.56
CA ASP A 259 0.65 18.39 -27.90
C ASP A 259 1.20 19.07 -26.65
N TYR A 260 0.47 18.96 -25.54
CA TYR A 260 0.94 19.43 -24.24
C TYR A 260 2.23 18.73 -23.80
N ILE A 261 2.26 17.41 -23.84
CA ILE A 261 3.44 16.62 -23.45
C ILE A 261 4.63 16.93 -24.38
N ARG A 262 4.41 16.95 -25.70
CA ARG A 262 5.47 17.27 -26.67
C ARG A 262 6.03 18.68 -26.47
N LYS A 263 5.20 19.65 -26.09
CA LYS A 263 5.64 21.00 -25.75
C LYS A 263 6.59 20.95 -24.53
N LEU A 264 6.22 20.26 -23.46
CA LEU A 264 7.09 20.12 -22.28
C LEU A 264 8.41 19.41 -22.60
N VAL A 265 8.38 18.38 -23.47
CA VAL A 265 9.59 17.73 -23.97
C VAL A 265 10.46 18.72 -24.74
N ALA A 266 9.86 19.52 -25.63
CA ALA A 266 10.59 20.49 -26.45
C ALA A 266 11.32 21.58 -25.62
N GLU A 267 10.75 21.94 -24.47
CA GLU A 267 11.40 22.87 -23.52
C GLU A 267 12.71 22.31 -22.95
N LYS A 268 12.85 20.98 -22.88
CA LYS A 268 14.06 20.29 -22.40
C LYS A 268 14.96 19.83 -23.54
N ASN A 269 14.38 19.25 -24.57
CA ASN A 269 15.09 18.73 -25.74
C ASN A 269 14.20 18.80 -27.00
N PRO A 270 14.36 19.83 -27.84
CA PRO A 270 13.56 20.02 -29.06
C PRO A 270 13.67 18.86 -30.08
N GLU A 271 14.80 18.18 -30.14
CA GLU A 271 14.97 17.08 -31.08
C GLU A 271 14.22 15.81 -30.59
N LYS A 272 14.31 15.50 -29.32
CA LYS A 272 13.54 14.40 -28.74
C LYS A 272 12.01 14.59 -28.88
N ALA A 273 11.52 15.83 -28.81
CA ALA A 273 10.11 16.13 -28.99
C ALA A 273 9.56 15.72 -30.38
N LYS A 274 10.43 15.56 -31.38
CA LYS A 274 10.08 15.14 -32.75
C LYS A 274 10.07 13.62 -32.92
N GLU A 275 10.65 12.87 -31.98
CA GLU A 275 10.69 11.41 -32.04
C GLU A 275 9.27 10.84 -31.92
N GLU A 276 9.05 9.64 -32.48
CA GLU A 276 7.79 8.92 -32.33
C GLU A 276 7.48 8.67 -30.85
N ARG A 277 8.49 8.23 -30.09
CA ARG A 277 8.43 7.96 -28.65
C ARG A 277 9.43 8.84 -27.89
N PRO A 278 9.07 10.09 -27.60
CA PRO A 278 10.02 11.03 -26.99
C PRO A 278 10.34 10.70 -25.54
N ILE A 279 9.53 9.86 -24.89
CA ILE A 279 9.62 9.54 -23.46
C ILE A 279 10.19 8.12 -23.30
N ARG A 280 11.35 8.03 -22.64
CA ARG A 280 11.93 6.72 -22.31
C ARG A 280 11.13 5.99 -21.24
N LEU A 281 10.65 6.72 -20.22
CA LEU A 281 9.89 6.18 -19.09
C LEU A 281 8.85 7.20 -18.62
N ALA A 282 7.60 6.80 -18.53
CA ALA A 282 6.61 7.51 -17.73
C ALA A 282 6.52 6.83 -16.36
N VAL A 283 6.58 7.59 -15.27
CA VAL A 283 6.41 7.08 -13.90
C VAL A 283 5.12 7.65 -13.33
N ILE A 284 4.16 6.76 -13.09
CA ILE A 284 2.79 7.07 -12.67
C ILE A 284 2.54 6.44 -11.30
N GLU A 285 2.08 7.20 -10.34
CA GLU A 285 1.57 6.71 -9.07
C GLU A 285 0.22 6.01 -9.30
N LEU A 286 0.16 4.67 -9.27
CA LEU A 286 -1.07 3.93 -9.62
C LEU A 286 -2.19 4.20 -8.63
N GLY A 287 -1.85 4.32 -7.36
CA GLY A 287 -2.80 4.63 -6.30
C GLY A 287 -2.20 5.59 -5.30
N THR A 288 -2.76 6.79 -5.21
CA THR A 288 -2.27 7.79 -4.27
C THR A 288 -2.41 7.34 -2.82
N TYR A 289 -1.67 7.98 -1.93
CA TYR A 289 -1.74 7.70 -0.50
C TYR A 289 -3.19 7.74 0.02
N ASP A 290 -3.98 8.72 -0.42
CA ASP A 290 -5.37 8.94 0.01
C ASP A 290 -6.39 8.09 -0.76
N GLY A 291 -5.94 7.26 -1.71
CA GLY A 291 -6.79 6.28 -2.38
C GLY A 291 -7.39 6.73 -3.71
N CYS A 292 -6.84 7.74 -4.37
CA CYS A 292 -7.17 8.01 -5.77
C CYS A 292 -6.49 6.95 -6.66
N LEU A 293 -7.27 6.05 -7.25
CA LEU A 293 -6.79 5.00 -8.15
C LEU A 293 -6.90 5.43 -9.60
N TYR A 294 -5.83 5.26 -10.34
CA TYR A 294 -5.76 5.52 -11.78
C TYR A 294 -6.34 4.35 -12.57
N ASN A 295 -7.04 4.65 -13.64
CA ASN A 295 -7.41 3.65 -14.65
C ASN A 295 -6.19 3.36 -15.54
N ALA A 296 -5.50 2.24 -15.28
CA ALA A 296 -4.27 1.90 -15.99
C ALA A 296 -4.48 1.76 -17.50
N ARG A 297 -5.63 1.24 -17.96
CA ARG A 297 -5.94 1.14 -19.41
C ARG A 297 -5.99 2.52 -20.05
N GLN A 298 -6.67 3.48 -19.41
CA GLN A 298 -6.74 4.84 -19.94
C GLN A 298 -5.38 5.54 -19.97
N VAL A 299 -4.54 5.33 -18.98
CA VAL A 299 -3.16 5.86 -18.99
C VAL A 299 -2.41 5.36 -20.22
N ILE A 300 -2.47 4.04 -20.49
CA ILE A 300 -1.79 3.45 -21.65
C ILE A 300 -2.39 3.95 -22.96
N ASP A 301 -3.70 4.04 -23.09
CA ASP A 301 -4.37 4.52 -24.31
C ASP A 301 -4.00 5.98 -24.64
N ARG A 302 -3.77 6.82 -23.60
CA ARG A 302 -3.50 8.25 -23.78
C ARG A 302 -2.04 8.57 -24.05
N ILE A 303 -1.10 7.89 -23.36
CA ILE A 303 0.33 8.23 -23.43
C ILE A 303 1.24 7.06 -23.80
N GLY A 304 0.71 5.84 -23.88
CA GLY A 304 1.55 4.65 -24.12
C GLY A 304 2.33 4.70 -25.44
N TYR A 305 1.75 5.26 -26.48
CA TYR A 305 2.41 5.40 -27.78
C TYR A 305 3.52 6.47 -27.81
N LEU A 306 3.57 7.35 -26.78
CA LEU A 306 4.64 8.32 -26.59
C LEU A 306 5.80 7.77 -25.75
N CYS A 307 5.64 6.61 -25.13
CA CYS A 307 6.56 6.07 -24.13
C CYS A 307 7.16 4.72 -24.58
N ASP A 308 8.43 4.49 -24.30
CA ASP A 308 9.01 3.15 -24.41
C ASP A 308 8.52 2.22 -23.31
N TYR A 309 8.44 2.75 -22.08
CA TYR A 309 7.93 2.07 -20.89
C TYR A 309 7.01 2.97 -20.07
N ILE A 310 6.04 2.37 -19.40
CA ILE A 310 5.32 2.98 -18.28
C ILE A 310 5.63 2.18 -17.02
N PHE A 311 6.03 2.90 -15.99
CA PHE A 311 6.30 2.37 -14.66
C PHE A 311 5.20 2.85 -13.71
N PHE A 312 4.41 1.93 -13.20
CA PHE A 312 3.40 2.18 -12.19
C PHE A 312 3.99 1.92 -10.80
N ASP A 313 4.15 2.98 -10.00
CA ASP A 313 4.39 2.82 -8.57
C ASP A 313 3.08 2.42 -7.90
N SER A 314 2.99 1.15 -7.50
CA SER A 314 1.84 0.55 -6.82
C SER A 314 2.15 0.27 -5.36
N ALA A 315 3.00 1.09 -4.73
CA ALA A 315 3.41 0.88 -3.35
C ALA A 315 2.23 0.86 -2.36
N TRP A 316 1.13 1.55 -2.68
CA TRP A 316 -0.08 1.66 -1.88
C TRP A 316 -1.25 0.81 -2.38
N VAL A 317 -1.01 -0.08 -3.32
CA VAL A 317 -1.99 -0.99 -3.92
C VAL A 317 -1.35 -2.38 -4.07
N GLY A 318 -1.61 -3.10 -5.17
CA GLY A 318 -1.04 -4.42 -5.44
C GLY A 318 -2.02 -5.56 -5.17
N TYR A 319 -3.20 -5.24 -4.68
CA TYR A 319 -4.33 -6.15 -4.47
C TYR A 319 -5.49 -5.91 -5.43
N GLU A 320 -5.41 -4.90 -6.26
CA GLU A 320 -6.47 -4.46 -7.18
C GLU A 320 -6.96 -5.59 -8.10
N GLN A 321 -6.07 -6.49 -8.50
CA GLN A 321 -6.42 -7.62 -9.36
C GLN A 321 -7.21 -8.72 -8.65
N PHE A 322 -7.26 -8.72 -7.31
CA PHE A 322 -8.02 -9.69 -6.51
C PHE A 322 -9.42 -9.18 -6.15
N ILE A 323 -9.74 -7.91 -6.46
CA ILE A 323 -11.04 -7.28 -6.26
C ILE A 323 -11.64 -6.99 -7.66
N PRO A 324 -12.65 -7.77 -8.12
CA PRO A 324 -13.11 -7.71 -9.51
C PRO A 324 -13.49 -6.32 -10.03
N MET A 325 -14.07 -5.44 -9.18
CA MET A 325 -14.44 -4.09 -9.60
C MET A 325 -13.24 -3.17 -9.84
N MET A 326 -12.05 -3.52 -9.32
CA MET A 326 -10.81 -2.74 -9.44
C MET A 326 -9.94 -3.17 -10.61
N LYS A 327 -10.35 -4.16 -11.43
CA LYS A 327 -9.55 -4.77 -12.49
C LYS A 327 -8.92 -3.76 -13.46
N ASP A 328 -9.62 -2.66 -13.77
CA ASP A 328 -9.16 -1.63 -14.72
C ASP A 328 -8.02 -0.76 -14.12
N ALA A 329 -7.81 -0.82 -12.81
CA ALA A 329 -6.64 -0.22 -12.18
C ALA A 329 -5.40 -1.10 -12.29
N SER A 330 -5.52 -2.41 -12.59
CA SER A 330 -4.36 -3.29 -12.65
C SER A 330 -3.65 -3.24 -14.00
N PRO A 331 -2.43 -2.69 -14.08
CA PRO A 331 -1.65 -2.74 -15.32
C PRO A 331 -1.23 -4.17 -15.68
N LEU A 332 -1.16 -5.07 -14.72
CA LEU A 332 -0.76 -6.46 -14.94
C LEU A 332 -1.85 -7.33 -15.58
N LEU A 333 -3.13 -6.93 -15.46
CA LEU A 333 -4.25 -7.62 -16.11
C LEU A 333 -4.48 -7.16 -17.57
N LEU A 334 -3.80 -6.11 -18.03
CA LEU A 334 -3.99 -5.58 -19.37
C LEU A 334 -3.46 -6.54 -20.46
N GLU A 335 -4.20 -6.65 -21.54
CA GLU A 335 -3.72 -7.24 -22.78
C GLU A 335 -2.97 -6.18 -23.57
N LEU A 336 -1.72 -6.47 -23.95
CA LEU A 336 -0.78 -5.54 -24.56
C LEU A 336 -0.32 -6.06 -25.91
N GLY A 337 -0.30 -5.17 -26.90
CA GLY A 337 0.20 -5.42 -28.26
C GLY A 337 1.63 -4.90 -28.46
N PRO A 338 2.24 -5.17 -29.63
CA PRO A 338 3.63 -4.79 -29.93
C PRO A 338 3.86 -3.26 -29.94
N ASP A 339 2.80 -2.47 -30.11
CA ASP A 339 2.87 -1.00 -30.12
C ASP A 339 2.66 -0.41 -28.71
N ASP A 340 2.17 -1.18 -27.76
CA ASP A 340 2.02 -0.74 -26.39
C ASP A 340 3.40 -0.61 -25.69
N PRO A 341 3.53 0.24 -24.64
CA PRO A 341 4.76 0.35 -23.88
C PRO A 341 5.03 -0.92 -23.07
N GLY A 342 6.30 -1.18 -22.76
CA GLY A 342 6.63 -2.14 -21.70
C GLY A 342 6.15 -1.64 -20.34
N ILE A 343 5.77 -2.55 -19.44
CA ILE A 343 5.23 -2.20 -18.13
C ILE A 343 6.16 -2.69 -17.02
N PHE A 344 6.44 -1.80 -16.07
CA PHE A 344 6.93 -2.13 -14.74
C PHE A 344 5.89 -1.77 -13.68
N VAL A 345 5.80 -2.59 -12.64
CA VAL A 345 4.97 -2.33 -11.45
C VAL A 345 5.80 -2.64 -10.22
N THR A 346 5.87 -1.72 -9.27
CA THR A 346 6.48 -1.97 -7.96
C THR A 346 5.42 -1.98 -6.88
N GLN A 347 5.53 -2.92 -5.94
CA GLN A 347 4.57 -3.09 -4.86
C GLN A 347 5.28 -3.18 -3.51
N SER A 348 4.81 -2.41 -2.52
CA SER A 348 5.20 -2.60 -1.12
C SER A 348 4.31 -3.67 -0.51
N VAL A 349 4.78 -4.91 -0.53
CA VAL A 349 4.01 -6.05 0.00
C VAL A 349 3.71 -5.88 1.50
N HIS A 350 4.58 -5.18 2.22
CA HIS A 350 4.43 -4.92 3.64
C HIS A 350 3.36 -3.88 4.02
N LYS A 351 2.83 -3.09 3.07
CA LYS A 351 1.84 -2.05 3.40
C LYS A 351 0.43 -2.62 3.60
N GLN A 352 -0.14 -3.24 2.60
CA GLN A 352 -1.50 -3.79 2.67
C GLN A 352 -1.60 -5.28 2.31
N GLN A 353 -0.54 -5.90 1.81
CA GLN A 353 -0.46 -7.33 1.56
C GLN A 353 0.21 -8.07 2.73
N ALA A 354 0.43 -9.39 2.61
CA ALA A 354 0.96 -10.23 3.68
C ALA A 354 2.49 -10.28 3.69
N GLY A 355 3.15 -9.18 4.01
CA GLY A 355 4.61 -9.10 4.05
C GLY A 355 5.18 -8.45 5.31
N PHE A 356 6.39 -8.84 5.72
CA PHE A 356 7.14 -8.12 6.74
C PHE A 356 7.61 -6.76 6.20
N SER A 357 7.85 -5.78 7.08
CA SER A 357 8.44 -4.49 6.69
C SER A 357 9.66 -4.68 5.80
N MET A 358 9.84 -3.80 4.80
CA MET A 358 10.85 -3.84 3.75
C MET A 358 10.61 -4.88 2.64
N THR A 359 9.57 -5.73 2.69
CA THR A 359 9.25 -6.60 1.56
C THR A 359 8.63 -5.82 0.42
N SER A 360 9.22 -5.97 -0.76
CA SER A 360 8.76 -5.37 -2.01
C SER A 360 8.94 -6.33 -3.18
N GLN A 361 8.22 -6.08 -4.26
CA GLN A 361 8.39 -6.84 -5.50
C GLN A 361 8.28 -5.93 -6.72
N ILE A 362 9.05 -6.28 -7.76
CA ILE A 362 9.00 -5.64 -9.08
C ILE A 362 8.39 -6.64 -10.04
N HIS A 363 7.30 -6.27 -10.66
CA HIS A 363 6.70 -7.01 -11.76
C HIS A 363 7.06 -6.37 -13.08
N LYS A 364 7.43 -7.19 -14.04
CA LYS A 364 7.76 -6.79 -15.40
C LYS A 364 6.82 -7.47 -16.37
N LYS A 365 6.16 -6.69 -17.25
CA LYS A 365 5.26 -7.18 -18.28
C LYS A 365 5.62 -6.50 -19.60
N ASP A 366 6.45 -7.15 -20.39
CA ASP A 366 7.01 -6.62 -21.64
C ASP A 366 7.35 -7.69 -22.68
N ALA A 367 6.79 -8.89 -22.54
CA ALA A 367 7.01 -9.97 -23.51
C ALA A 367 6.54 -9.58 -24.93
N HIS A 368 5.51 -8.71 -25.04
CA HIS A 368 4.94 -8.21 -26.30
C HIS A 368 5.91 -7.33 -27.11
N ILE A 369 6.92 -6.71 -26.47
CA ILE A 369 7.94 -5.89 -27.13
C ILE A 369 9.31 -6.59 -27.20
N ARG A 370 9.37 -7.90 -26.89
CA ARG A 370 10.63 -8.64 -26.96
C ARG A 370 11.20 -8.63 -28.38
N GLY A 371 12.49 -8.30 -28.49
CA GLY A 371 13.19 -8.18 -29.77
C GLY A 371 13.17 -6.76 -30.35
N GLN A 372 12.38 -5.84 -29.81
CA GLN A 372 12.44 -4.43 -30.18
C GLN A 372 13.63 -3.75 -29.49
N GLN A 373 14.15 -2.67 -30.10
CA GLN A 373 15.30 -1.92 -29.57
C GLN A 373 15.03 -1.34 -28.16
N ARG A 374 13.79 -0.95 -27.89
CA ARG A 374 13.37 -0.41 -26.58
C ARG A 374 13.31 -1.44 -25.45
N TYR A 375 13.31 -2.75 -25.77
CA TYR A 375 13.19 -3.83 -24.79
C TYR A 375 14.33 -3.85 -23.78
N VAL A 376 14.00 -3.94 -22.48
CA VAL A 376 14.95 -4.09 -21.37
C VAL A 376 15.15 -5.58 -21.06
N PRO A 377 16.28 -6.19 -21.46
CA PRO A 377 16.51 -7.62 -21.22
C PRO A 377 16.77 -7.92 -19.75
N HIS A 378 16.52 -9.19 -19.35
CA HIS A 378 16.77 -9.66 -17.98
C HIS A 378 18.19 -9.34 -17.47
N LYS A 379 19.21 -9.51 -18.33
CA LYS A 379 20.60 -9.22 -17.95
C LYS A 379 20.81 -7.76 -17.49
N ARG A 380 20.18 -6.80 -18.19
CA ARG A 380 20.23 -5.38 -17.83
C ARG A 380 19.46 -5.11 -16.54
N MET A 381 18.27 -5.71 -16.39
CA MET A 381 17.47 -5.61 -15.18
C MET A 381 18.20 -6.20 -13.96
N ASN A 382 18.82 -7.38 -14.13
CA ASN A 382 19.57 -8.03 -13.06
C ASN A 382 20.82 -7.26 -12.66
N ASN A 383 21.49 -6.62 -13.62
CA ASN A 383 22.64 -5.75 -13.32
C ASN A 383 22.22 -4.57 -12.43
N ALA A 384 21.10 -3.92 -12.74
CA ALA A 384 20.55 -2.86 -11.89
C ALA A 384 20.11 -3.42 -10.52
N TYR A 385 19.52 -4.63 -10.48
CA TYR A 385 19.18 -5.28 -9.23
C TYR A 385 20.40 -5.49 -8.32
N MET A 386 21.49 -6.03 -8.86
CA MET A 386 22.74 -6.25 -8.11
C MET A 386 23.40 -4.97 -7.58
N MET A 387 23.18 -3.82 -8.23
CA MET A 387 23.69 -2.54 -7.72
C MET A 387 23.04 -2.11 -6.40
N HIS A 388 21.84 -2.60 -6.11
CA HIS A 388 21.03 -2.19 -4.96
C HIS A 388 20.73 -3.30 -3.97
N ALA A 389 21.02 -4.56 -4.32
CA ALA A 389 20.77 -5.72 -3.45
C ALA A 389 22.00 -6.04 -2.59
N SER A 390 21.74 -6.47 -1.35
CA SER A 390 22.79 -7.06 -0.51
C SER A 390 23.13 -8.46 -1.01
N THR A 391 24.39 -8.84 -0.89
CA THR A 391 24.87 -10.23 -1.10
C THR A 391 24.46 -11.18 0.05
N SER A 392 23.95 -10.61 1.16
CA SER A 392 23.52 -11.35 2.35
C SER A 392 22.04 -11.05 2.63
N PRO A 393 21.10 -11.64 1.88
CA PRO A 393 19.67 -11.38 2.03
C PRO A 393 19.14 -11.99 3.33
N PHE A 394 18.18 -11.33 3.97
CA PHE A 394 17.45 -11.88 5.09
C PHE A 394 16.33 -12.81 4.58
N TYR A 395 16.50 -14.12 4.77
CA TYR A 395 15.67 -15.17 4.16
C TYR A 395 14.21 -15.11 4.58
N GLN A 396 13.92 -14.64 5.78
CA GLN A 396 12.55 -14.48 6.29
C GLN A 396 11.73 -13.48 5.45
N LEU A 397 12.37 -12.39 4.98
CA LEU A 397 11.70 -11.44 4.07
C LEU A 397 11.40 -12.07 2.72
N PHE A 398 12.33 -12.89 2.21
CA PHE A 398 12.12 -13.60 0.96
C PHE A 398 11.00 -14.64 1.09
N ALA A 399 11.01 -15.39 2.20
CA ALA A 399 9.95 -16.35 2.51
C ALA A 399 8.57 -15.68 2.67
N ALA A 400 8.51 -14.45 3.24
CA ALA A 400 7.27 -13.70 3.35
C ALA A 400 6.71 -13.30 1.98
N LEU A 401 7.57 -12.91 1.03
CA LEU A 401 7.16 -12.61 -0.35
C LEU A 401 6.64 -13.85 -1.09
N ASP A 402 7.29 -14.99 -0.89
CA ASP A 402 6.85 -16.27 -1.45
C ASP A 402 5.50 -16.71 -0.85
N MET A 403 5.34 -16.57 0.45
CA MET A 403 4.08 -16.85 1.15
C MET A 403 2.97 -15.89 0.73
N ASN A 404 3.28 -14.60 0.54
CA ASN A 404 2.32 -13.63 0.02
C ASN A 404 1.76 -14.07 -1.35
N ALA A 405 2.60 -14.51 -2.26
CA ALA A 405 2.14 -15.05 -3.54
C ALA A 405 1.22 -16.27 -3.35
N ARG A 406 1.55 -17.17 -2.42
CA ARG A 406 0.72 -18.35 -2.13
C ARG A 406 -0.65 -17.98 -1.54
N ILE A 407 -0.71 -17.02 -0.63
CA ILE A 407 -1.95 -16.54 -0.03
C ILE A 407 -2.89 -15.93 -1.09
N HIS A 408 -2.32 -15.23 -2.08
CA HIS A 408 -3.09 -14.59 -3.14
C HIS A 408 -3.45 -15.51 -4.32
N GLU A 409 -2.95 -16.74 -4.35
CA GLU A 409 -3.20 -17.69 -5.45
C GLU A 409 -4.65 -18.18 -5.45
N GLY A 410 -5.30 -18.06 -6.63
CA GLY A 410 -6.64 -18.63 -6.86
C GLY A 410 -7.77 -17.90 -6.15
N GLU A 411 -8.85 -18.65 -5.85
CA GLU A 411 -10.06 -18.09 -5.25
C GLU A 411 -9.87 -17.70 -3.77
N GLY A 412 -8.89 -18.30 -3.08
CA GLY A 412 -8.58 -17.96 -1.68
C GLY A 412 -8.19 -16.50 -1.51
N GLY A 413 -7.28 -16.02 -2.34
CA GLY A 413 -6.86 -14.61 -2.33
C GLY A 413 -8.02 -13.65 -2.61
N LYS A 414 -8.83 -13.95 -3.62
CA LYS A 414 -10.03 -13.13 -3.95
C LYS A 414 -11.03 -13.10 -2.81
N LYS A 415 -11.26 -14.23 -2.14
CA LYS A 415 -12.18 -14.31 -1.00
C LYS A 415 -11.72 -13.44 0.15
N LEU A 416 -10.42 -13.48 0.50
CA LEU A 416 -9.88 -12.66 1.58
C LEU A 416 -10.12 -11.16 1.34
N TRP A 417 -9.86 -10.67 0.14
CA TRP A 417 -10.08 -9.27 -0.20
C TRP A 417 -11.57 -8.92 -0.30
N LYS A 418 -12.42 -9.83 -0.81
CA LYS A 418 -13.87 -9.66 -0.83
C LYS A 418 -14.46 -9.53 0.56
N ASP A 419 -14.05 -10.40 1.49
CA ASP A 419 -14.54 -10.38 2.87
C ASP A 419 -14.13 -9.06 3.57
N ALA A 420 -12.88 -8.62 3.41
CA ALA A 420 -12.40 -7.35 3.93
C ALA A 420 -13.14 -6.14 3.33
N LEU A 421 -13.42 -6.16 2.04
CA LEU A 421 -14.20 -5.13 1.36
C LEU A 421 -15.63 -5.02 1.92
N ILE A 422 -16.29 -6.15 2.12
CA ILE A 422 -17.63 -6.18 2.71
C ILE A 422 -17.62 -5.59 4.12
N LEU A 423 -16.70 -6.00 4.98
CA LEU A 423 -16.52 -5.41 6.31
C LEU A 423 -16.29 -3.90 6.26
N GLY A 424 -15.45 -3.44 5.34
CA GLY A 424 -15.17 -2.01 5.15
C GLY A 424 -16.37 -1.20 4.66
N ILE A 425 -17.27 -1.80 3.86
CA ILE A 425 -18.53 -1.18 3.42
C ILE A 425 -19.49 -1.07 4.60
N GLU A 426 -19.68 -2.15 5.36
CA GLU A 426 -20.57 -2.13 6.53
C GLU A 426 -20.10 -1.13 7.59
N LEU A 427 -18.79 -1.04 7.84
CA LEU A 427 -18.25 -0.02 8.74
C LEU A 427 -18.61 1.40 8.26
N ARG A 428 -18.48 1.71 6.97
CA ARG A 428 -18.84 3.02 6.41
C ARG A 428 -20.31 3.34 6.62
N LYS A 429 -21.20 2.37 6.42
CA LYS A 429 -22.64 2.53 6.68
C LYS A 429 -22.92 2.83 8.15
N GLU A 430 -22.25 2.14 9.06
CA GLU A 430 -22.41 2.38 10.50
C GLU A 430 -21.85 3.74 10.94
N ILE A 431 -20.74 4.19 10.35
CA ILE A 431 -20.20 5.54 10.59
C ILE A 431 -21.20 6.59 10.11
N ILE A 432 -21.71 6.49 8.88
CA ILE A 432 -22.70 7.43 8.34
C ILE A 432 -23.94 7.52 9.24
N LYS A 433 -24.36 6.41 9.82
CA LYS A 433 -25.55 6.33 10.69
C LYS A 433 -25.32 6.89 12.10
N LYS A 434 -24.11 6.69 12.68
CA LYS A 434 -23.85 6.94 14.09
C LYS A 434 -23.01 8.19 14.35
N CYS A 435 -22.22 8.65 13.37
CA CYS A 435 -21.39 9.84 13.49
C CYS A 435 -22.05 11.05 12.82
N HIS A 436 -21.99 12.21 13.49
CA HIS A 436 -22.55 13.45 13.00
C HIS A 436 -21.51 14.31 12.29
N TYR A 437 -20.28 14.33 12.79
CA TYR A 437 -19.18 15.15 12.32
C TYR A 437 -18.26 14.43 11.36
N LEU A 438 -17.83 13.21 11.72
CA LEU A 438 -16.88 12.42 10.95
C LEU A 438 -17.61 11.64 9.84
N LYS A 439 -17.26 11.90 8.58
CA LYS A 439 -17.95 11.29 7.43
C LYS A 439 -16.96 10.53 6.54
N PRO A 440 -17.28 9.31 6.09
CA PRO A 440 -16.50 8.66 5.06
C PRO A 440 -16.46 9.51 3.78
N PHE A 441 -15.30 9.61 3.14
CA PHE A 441 -15.12 10.30 1.87
C PHE A 441 -15.76 9.50 0.74
N LEU A 442 -17.03 9.78 0.47
CA LEU A 442 -17.90 9.03 -0.45
C LEU A 442 -18.94 9.95 -1.07
N PRO A 443 -19.52 9.59 -2.24
CA PRO A 443 -20.69 10.30 -2.77
C PRO A 443 -21.91 10.04 -1.88
N ASP A 444 -22.66 11.09 -1.55
CA ASP A 444 -23.92 10.92 -0.79
C ASP A 444 -24.96 10.11 -1.55
N ILE A 445 -25.04 10.32 -2.88
CA ILE A 445 -26.05 9.74 -3.75
C ILE A 445 -25.37 9.10 -4.96
N VAL A 446 -25.74 7.84 -5.26
CA VAL A 446 -25.37 7.15 -6.49
C VAL A 446 -26.65 6.74 -7.24
N GLY A 447 -26.82 7.31 -8.45
CA GLY A 447 -28.09 7.22 -9.16
C GLY A 447 -29.20 7.93 -8.39
N ASN A 448 -30.18 7.19 -7.92
CA ASN A 448 -31.34 7.71 -7.16
C ASN A 448 -31.37 7.24 -5.70
N ARG A 449 -30.27 6.72 -5.17
CA ARG A 449 -30.20 6.17 -3.81
C ARG A 449 -29.07 6.82 -3.02
N LYS A 450 -29.30 6.99 -1.73
CA LYS A 450 -28.21 7.30 -0.80
C LYS A 450 -27.23 6.12 -0.78
N TRP A 451 -25.94 6.42 -0.69
CA TRP A 451 -24.89 5.41 -0.73
C TRP A 451 -25.08 4.31 0.32
N GLU A 452 -25.38 4.69 1.54
CA GLU A 452 -25.57 3.76 2.68
C GLU A 452 -26.81 2.87 2.56
N ASN A 453 -27.78 3.26 1.74
CA ASN A 453 -29.03 2.49 1.53
C ASN A 453 -28.92 1.49 0.37
N ALA A 454 -27.79 1.44 -0.33
CA ALA A 454 -27.57 0.45 -1.36
C ALA A 454 -27.18 -0.90 -0.72
N ASP A 455 -27.45 -1.97 -1.45
CA ASP A 455 -27.05 -3.32 -1.05
C ASP A 455 -25.53 -3.43 -1.01
N THR A 456 -24.98 -4.06 0.03
CA THR A 456 -23.53 -4.19 0.24
C THR A 456 -22.84 -4.94 -0.89
N ALA A 457 -23.47 -6.01 -1.40
CA ALA A 457 -22.91 -6.76 -2.53
C ALA A 457 -22.92 -5.92 -3.82
N GLN A 458 -23.93 -5.05 -3.99
CA GLN A 458 -23.98 -4.10 -5.09
C GLN A 458 -22.85 -3.07 -4.98
N ILE A 459 -22.65 -2.47 -3.81
CA ILE A 459 -21.56 -1.52 -3.57
C ILE A 459 -20.19 -2.18 -3.84
N ALA A 460 -20.01 -3.42 -3.40
CA ALA A 460 -18.78 -4.16 -3.58
C ALA A 460 -18.48 -4.55 -5.04
N ALA A 461 -19.49 -4.60 -5.90
CA ALA A 461 -19.38 -5.04 -7.29
C ALA A 461 -19.39 -3.89 -8.32
N ASP A 462 -19.88 -2.70 -7.94
CA ASP A 462 -20.16 -1.61 -8.87
C ASP A 462 -19.28 -0.39 -8.58
N ARG A 463 -18.32 -0.14 -9.49
CA ARG A 463 -17.37 0.98 -9.39
C ARG A 463 -18.04 2.36 -9.32
N ARG A 464 -19.30 2.52 -9.76
CA ARG A 464 -20.01 3.80 -9.69
C ARG A 464 -20.16 4.34 -8.27
N PHE A 465 -20.15 3.47 -7.27
CA PHE A 465 -20.18 3.86 -5.85
C PHE A 465 -18.86 4.49 -5.36
N TRP A 466 -17.80 4.44 -6.16
CA TRP A 466 -16.45 4.85 -5.81
C TRP A 466 -15.85 5.83 -6.83
N ALA A 467 -16.55 6.11 -7.95
CA ALA A 467 -16.01 6.87 -9.07
C ALA A 467 -15.89 8.36 -8.77
N PHE A 468 -14.75 8.97 -9.11
CA PHE A 468 -14.58 10.41 -9.17
C PHE A 468 -15.12 10.93 -10.51
N SER A 469 -16.45 10.96 -10.65
CA SER A 469 -17.08 11.47 -11.85
C SER A 469 -16.82 12.97 -12.03
N PRO A 470 -16.44 13.44 -13.22
CA PRO A 470 -16.14 14.86 -13.47
C PRO A 470 -17.31 15.80 -13.21
N LYS A 471 -18.55 15.29 -13.20
CA LYS A 471 -19.78 16.05 -12.92
C LYS A 471 -20.19 16.04 -11.45
N ALA A 472 -19.50 15.24 -10.62
CA ALA A 472 -19.82 15.12 -9.21
C ALA A 472 -18.94 16.05 -8.37
N GLY A 473 -19.54 16.96 -7.62
CA GLY A 473 -18.80 17.94 -6.81
C GLY A 473 -18.24 17.37 -5.49
N TRP A 474 -18.78 16.24 -5.01
CA TRP A 474 -18.48 15.72 -3.66
C TRP A 474 -17.00 15.51 -3.38
N HIS A 475 -16.20 15.14 -4.37
CA HIS A 475 -14.78 14.85 -4.21
C HIS A 475 -13.87 16.08 -4.31
N GLY A 476 -14.37 17.22 -4.87
CA GLY A 476 -13.65 18.48 -4.99
C GLY A 476 -12.48 18.51 -5.97
N PHE A 477 -12.14 17.39 -6.62
CA PHE A 477 -11.08 17.36 -7.65
C PHE A 477 -11.59 17.94 -8.97
N LYS A 478 -10.74 18.72 -9.65
CA LYS A 478 -11.05 19.36 -10.92
C LYS A 478 -10.23 18.78 -12.07
N GLY A 479 -10.73 18.93 -13.30
CA GLY A 479 -10.01 18.54 -14.52
C GLY A 479 -9.97 17.04 -14.81
N TYR A 480 -10.80 16.22 -14.17
CA TYR A 480 -10.89 14.79 -14.44
C TYR A 480 -11.76 14.46 -15.65
N GLY A 481 -11.38 13.41 -16.37
CA GLY A 481 -12.18 12.77 -17.40
C GLY A 481 -13.10 11.66 -16.87
N GLU A 482 -14.00 11.19 -17.74
CA GLU A 482 -14.90 10.08 -17.38
C GLU A 482 -14.11 8.77 -17.15
N ASN A 483 -14.42 8.06 -16.08
CA ASN A 483 -13.78 6.80 -15.67
C ASN A 483 -12.25 6.87 -15.48
N GLN A 484 -11.70 8.05 -15.33
CA GLN A 484 -10.26 8.25 -15.19
C GLN A 484 -9.76 7.80 -13.82
N TYR A 485 -10.53 8.09 -12.77
CA TYR A 485 -10.18 7.82 -11.39
C TYR A 485 -11.36 7.27 -10.58
N PHE A 486 -11.03 6.52 -9.54
CA PHE A 486 -11.99 6.09 -8.53
C PHE A 486 -11.32 5.93 -7.16
N LEU A 487 -12.11 5.99 -6.11
CA LEU A 487 -11.66 5.83 -4.74
C LEU A 487 -11.33 4.36 -4.46
N ASP A 488 -10.18 4.12 -3.84
CA ASP A 488 -9.79 2.81 -3.34
C ASP A 488 -10.68 2.39 -2.15
N PRO A 489 -11.49 1.34 -2.28
CA PRO A 489 -12.40 0.92 -1.23
C PRO A 489 -11.69 0.35 0.01
N MET A 490 -10.42 -0.05 -0.12
CA MET A 490 -9.60 -0.57 0.97
C MET A 490 -8.92 0.53 1.78
N LYS A 491 -9.17 1.79 1.44
CA LYS A 491 -8.75 2.96 2.21
C LYS A 491 -9.97 3.67 2.79
N LEU A 492 -10.12 3.60 4.11
CA LEU A 492 -11.17 4.32 4.82
C LEU A 492 -10.64 5.71 5.17
N MET A 493 -10.96 6.69 4.33
CA MET A 493 -10.72 8.09 4.64
C MET A 493 -11.97 8.70 5.25
N LEU A 494 -11.83 9.34 6.39
CA LEU A 494 -12.86 10.12 7.06
C LEU A 494 -12.56 11.60 6.89
N ILE A 495 -13.51 12.33 6.36
CA ILE A 495 -13.47 13.79 6.32
C ILE A 495 -13.97 14.33 7.66
N THR A 496 -13.29 15.34 8.17
CA THR A 496 -13.66 16.07 9.38
C THR A 496 -14.24 17.44 8.98
N PRO A 497 -15.15 18.04 9.79
CA PRO A 497 -15.69 19.37 9.50
C PRO A 497 -14.60 20.44 9.56
N GLY A 498 -14.81 21.56 8.87
CA GLY A 498 -13.93 22.71 8.87
C GLY A 498 -13.76 23.37 7.51
N ILE A 499 -14.00 22.62 6.43
CA ILE A 499 -13.96 23.14 5.07
C ILE A 499 -14.97 22.40 4.19
N ASP A 500 -15.75 23.14 3.42
CA ASP A 500 -16.63 22.59 2.40
C ASP A 500 -15.80 22.17 1.17
N ILE A 501 -15.65 20.87 0.95
CA ILE A 501 -14.78 20.32 -0.11
C ILE A 501 -15.16 20.83 -1.52
N PRO A 502 -16.45 20.84 -1.93
CA PRO A 502 -16.85 21.32 -3.24
C PRO A 502 -16.46 22.77 -3.53
N THR A 503 -16.58 23.66 -2.55
CA THR A 503 -16.36 25.11 -2.73
C THR A 503 -15.03 25.62 -2.23
N GLY A 504 -14.38 24.88 -1.32
CA GLY A 504 -13.15 25.31 -0.63
C GLY A 504 -13.41 26.40 0.43
N THR A 505 -14.67 26.58 0.83
CA THR A 505 -15.03 27.59 1.84
C THR A 505 -14.78 27.04 3.24
N TYR A 506 -14.02 27.77 4.05
CA TYR A 506 -13.86 27.44 5.46
C TYR A 506 -15.17 27.61 6.23
N GLU A 507 -15.49 26.64 7.06
CA GLU A 507 -16.60 26.72 8.02
C GLU A 507 -16.23 27.54 9.26
N ASP A 508 -17.20 27.82 10.10
CA ASP A 508 -16.95 28.58 11.35
C ASP A 508 -16.29 27.73 12.44
N PHE A 509 -16.53 26.42 12.43
CA PHE A 509 -15.98 25.45 13.36
C PHE A 509 -15.38 24.28 12.63
N SER A 510 -14.30 23.74 13.17
CA SER A 510 -13.63 22.54 12.64
C SER A 510 -13.34 21.53 13.74
N ILE A 511 -13.15 20.31 13.31
CA ILE A 511 -12.52 19.24 14.09
C ILE A 511 -11.28 18.79 13.30
N PRO A 512 -10.10 19.35 13.59
CA PRO A 512 -8.89 18.96 12.87
C PRO A 512 -8.59 17.46 12.98
N GLY A 513 -8.29 16.82 11.84
CA GLY A 513 -7.99 15.38 11.78
C GLY A 513 -6.83 14.98 12.69
N THR A 514 -5.86 15.88 12.86
CA THR A 514 -4.73 15.69 13.78
C THR A 514 -5.18 15.48 15.25
N ILE A 515 -6.19 16.20 15.71
CA ILE A 515 -6.74 16.05 17.07
C ILE A 515 -7.46 14.71 17.21
N VAL A 516 -8.25 14.30 16.21
CA VAL A 516 -8.91 12.99 16.19
C VAL A 516 -7.87 11.86 16.21
N ALA A 517 -6.80 12.00 15.41
CA ALA A 517 -5.73 11.01 15.33
C ALA A 517 -5.03 10.85 16.68
N GLU A 518 -4.74 11.95 17.38
CA GLU A 518 -4.10 11.90 18.70
C GLU A 518 -5.01 11.25 19.74
N TYR A 519 -6.30 11.62 19.76
CA TYR A 519 -7.28 10.95 20.61
C TYR A 519 -7.31 9.43 20.37
N LEU A 520 -7.29 9.01 19.10
CA LEU A 520 -7.29 7.59 18.76
C LEU A 520 -6.01 6.90 19.23
N ARG A 521 -4.82 7.52 19.06
CA ARG A 521 -3.53 6.99 19.54
C ARG A 521 -3.53 6.79 21.05
N GLU A 522 -4.00 7.77 21.81
CA GLU A 522 -4.14 7.65 23.26
C GLU A 522 -5.13 6.53 23.66
N ASN A 523 -6.08 6.20 22.79
CA ASN A 523 -7.00 5.06 22.91
C ASN A 523 -6.53 3.78 22.23
N LYS A 524 -5.23 3.64 21.89
CA LYS A 524 -4.58 2.45 21.31
C LYS A 524 -5.10 2.09 19.91
N ILE A 525 -5.58 3.06 19.16
CA ILE A 525 -5.95 2.94 17.74
C ILE A 525 -5.00 3.82 16.94
N ILE A 526 -4.24 3.22 16.04
CA ILE A 526 -3.23 3.92 15.25
C ILE A 526 -3.76 4.10 13.84
N PRO A 527 -4.14 5.32 13.43
CA PRO A 527 -4.46 5.62 12.04
C PRO A 527 -3.21 5.62 11.17
N GLU A 528 -3.37 5.48 9.89
CA GLU A 528 -2.26 5.52 8.93
C GLU A 528 -1.74 6.95 8.72
N LYS A 529 -2.65 7.90 8.54
CA LYS A 529 -2.35 9.31 8.26
C LYS A 529 -3.44 10.18 8.87
N CYS A 530 -3.09 11.40 9.20
CA CYS A 530 -4.04 12.50 9.39
C CYS A 530 -3.52 13.77 8.69
N ASP A 531 -4.45 14.57 8.22
CA ASP A 531 -4.23 15.93 7.77
C ASP A 531 -5.18 16.88 8.53
N LEU A 532 -5.27 18.13 8.12
CA LEU A 532 -6.14 19.11 8.81
C LEU A 532 -7.62 18.70 8.80
N ASN A 533 -8.09 18.18 7.65
CA ASN A 533 -9.52 17.90 7.46
C ASN A 533 -9.78 16.44 7.03
N ASP A 534 -8.82 15.55 7.20
CA ASP A 534 -9.02 14.13 6.96
C ASP A 534 -8.20 13.23 7.90
N ILE A 535 -8.64 11.98 7.98
CA ILE A 535 -7.91 10.89 8.66
C ILE A 535 -8.09 9.60 7.89
N LEU A 536 -6.99 8.86 7.70
CA LEU A 536 -6.95 7.66 6.87
C LEU A 536 -6.69 6.41 7.68
N PHE A 537 -7.45 5.35 7.38
CA PHE A 537 -7.24 3.99 7.88
C PHE A 537 -7.08 3.03 6.71
N LEU A 538 -6.09 2.14 6.81
CA LEU A 538 -5.90 1.05 5.85
C LEU A 538 -6.76 -0.15 6.25
N LEU A 539 -7.53 -0.66 5.32
CA LEU A 539 -8.29 -1.90 5.48
C LEU A 539 -7.54 -3.03 4.77
N THR A 540 -7.46 -4.17 5.42
CA THR A 540 -6.76 -5.35 4.89
C THR A 540 -7.55 -6.62 5.24
N PRO A 541 -7.21 -7.79 4.70
CA PRO A 541 -7.79 -9.05 5.15
C PRO A 541 -7.56 -9.39 6.63
N ALA A 542 -6.76 -8.62 7.36
CA ALA A 542 -6.56 -8.77 8.80
C ALA A 542 -7.68 -8.11 9.65
N GLU A 543 -8.63 -7.41 9.02
CA GLU A 543 -9.72 -6.78 9.73
C GLU A 543 -10.72 -7.82 10.27
N THR A 544 -11.24 -7.55 11.48
CA THR A 544 -12.32 -8.32 12.11
C THR A 544 -13.46 -7.39 12.51
N GLU A 545 -14.66 -7.91 12.59
CA GLU A 545 -15.83 -7.16 13.05
C GLU A 545 -15.56 -6.48 14.40
N GLU A 546 -14.94 -7.21 15.34
CA GLU A 546 -14.59 -6.68 16.67
C GLU A 546 -13.63 -5.50 16.61
N LYS A 547 -12.57 -5.60 15.77
CA LYS A 547 -11.59 -4.51 15.59
C LYS A 547 -12.25 -3.27 15.01
N LEU A 548 -13.10 -3.43 14.00
CA LEU A 548 -13.83 -2.33 13.36
C LEU A 548 -14.89 -1.72 14.28
N HIS A 549 -15.54 -2.54 15.10
CA HIS A 549 -16.49 -2.06 16.12
C HIS A 549 -15.81 -1.17 17.17
N ARG A 550 -14.63 -1.55 17.66
CA ARG A 550 -13.87 -0.72 18.58
C ARG A 550 -13.49 0.63 17.97
N LEU A 551 -13.12 0.68 16.69
CA LEU A 551 -12.88 1.93 15.99
C LEU A 551 -14.14 2.81 16.01
N LEU A 552 -15.29 2.25 15.60
CA LEU A 552 -16.56 2.96 15.56
C LEU A 552 -16.97 3.49 16.92
N GLU A 553 -16.84 2.70 17.98
CA GLU A 553 -17.13 3.13 19.35
C GLU A 553 -16.29 4.35 19.76
N LYS A 554 -15.00 4.36 19.40
CA LYS A 554 -14.11 5.47 19.74
C LYS A 554 -14.40 6.73 18.93
N LEU A 555 -14.81 6.60 17.66
CA LEU A 555 -15.26 7.73 16.86
C LEU A 555 -16.52 8.37 17.47
N VAL A 556 -17.53 7.56 17.82
CA VAL A 556 -18.78 8.03 18.48
C VAL A 556 -18.49 8.66 19.85
N GLN A 557 -17.58 8.06 20.63
CA GLN A 557 -17.17 8.60 21.92
C GLN A 557 -16.49 9.97 21.78
N PHE A 558 -15.63 10.13 20.76
CA PHE A 558 -14.99 11.41 20.48
C PHE A 558 -16.02 12.48 20.13
N GLU A 559 -16.98 12.20 19.27
CA GLU A 559 -18.07 13.14 18.94
C GLU A 559 -18.89 13.52 20.18
N THR A 560 -19.15 12.57 21.08
CA THR A 560 -19.80 12.85 22.36
C THR A 560 -19.00 13.86 23.21
N PHE A 561 -17.67 13.77 23.21
CA PHE A 561 -16.82 14.75 23.90
C PHE A 561 -16.89 16.14 23.23
N ILE A 562 -16.97 16.20 21.91
CA ILE A 562 -17.17 17.45 21.17
C ILE A 562 -18.51 18.09 21.53
N ASP A 563 -19.61 17.31 21.57
CA ASP A 563 -20.96 17.80 21.91
C ASP A 563 -21.05 18.31 23.34
N GLN A 564 -20.34 17.66 24.25
CA GLN A 564 -20.31 18.04 25.69
C GLN A 564 -19.31 19.16 25.99
N ASP A 565 -18.54 19.62 25.02
CA ASP A 565 -17.40 20.51 25.21
C ASP A 565 -16.50 20.05 26.35
N ALA A 566 -16.13 18.77 26.34
CA ALA A 566 -15.43 18.13 27.45
C ALA A 566 -14.05 18.78 27.73
N PRO A 567 -13.58 18.79 28.99
CA PRO A 567 -12.23 19.25 29.30
C PRO A 567 -11.15 18.49 28.54
N MET A 568 -10.14 19.21 28.03
CA MET A 568 -9.03 18.59 27.26
C MET A 568 -8.29 17.52 28.08
N GLU A 569 -8.10 17.70 29.35
CA GLU A 569 -7.48 16.74 30.29
C GLU A 569 -8.17 15.35 30.27
N LYS A 570 -9.48 15.32 29.97
CA LYS A 570 -10.27 14.10 29.90
C LYS A 570 -10.16 13.45 28.51
N VAL A 571 -10.02 14.24 27.45
CA VAL A 571 -10.05 13.76 26.05
C VAL A 571 -8.66 13.38 25.57
N LEU A 572 -7.65 14.19 25.92
CA LEU A 572 -6.25 14.04 25.51
C LEU A 572 -5.33 14.16 26.75
N PRO A 573 -5.43 13.23 27.70
CA PRO A 573 -4.69 13.34 28.98
C PRO A 573 -3.18 13.38 28.78
N GLN A 574 -2.59 12.65 27.83
CA GLN A 574 -1.13 12.64 27.66
C GLN A 574 -0.61 13.97 27.07
N VAL A 575 -1.30 14.52 26.08
CA VAL A 575 -0.96 15.86 25.55
C VAL A 575 -1.17 16.93 26.62
N TYR A 576 -2.27 16.85 27.36
CA TYR A 576 -2.54 17.79 28.43
C TYR A 576 -1.44 17.78 29.52
N ASP A 577 -1.08 16.59 30.00
CA ASP A 577 -0.04 16.45 31.04
C ASP A 577 1.33 16.97 30.57
N ALA A 578 1.66 16.74 29.29
CA ALA A 578 2.92 17.22 28.72
C ALA A 578 2.97 18.75 28.55
N TYR A 579 1.82 19.41 28.39
CA TYR A 579 1.72 20.84 28.12
C TYR A 579 0.71 21.54 29.03
N GLU A 580 0.56 21.09 30.30
CA GLU A 580 -0.44 21.58 31.26
C GLU A 580 -0.44 23.10 31.38
N THR A 581 0.72 23.74 31.46
CA THR A 581 0.84 25.20 31.60
C THR A 581 0.16 25.95 30.46
N TYR A 582 0.22 25.40 29.23
CA TYR A 582 -0.38 26.01 28.03
C TYR A 582 -1.89 25.71 27.98
N TYR A 583 -2.29 24.45 28.18
CA TYR A 583 -3.66 23.98 27.97
C TYR A 583 -4.55 24.05 29.22
N LYS A 584 -4.09 24.64 30.30
CA LYS A 584 -4.88 24.80 31.54
C LYS A 584 -6.23 25.47 31.28
N GLY A 585 -7.30 24.75 31.58
CA GLY A 585 -8.67 25.21 31.35
C GLY A 585 -9.16 25.16 29.90
N TYR A 586 -8.45 24.46 29.03
CA TYR A 586 -8.97 24.22 27.68
C TYR A 586 -10.03 23.13 27.68
N THR A 587 -11.02 23.35 26.81
CA THR A 587 -11.96 22.30 26.36
C THR A 587 -11.53 21.77 25.01
N ILE A 588 -12.06 20.63 24.63
CA ILE A 588 -11.75 20.02 23.31
C ILE A 588 -12.21 20.91 22.15
N ARG A 589 -13.35 21.58 22.28
CA ARG A 589 -13.84 22.52 21.24
C ARG A 589 -12.95 23.76 21.13
N LYS A 590 -12.45 24.28 22.26
CA LYS A 590 -11.52 25.41 22.26
C LYS A 590 -10.22 25.07 21.54
N LEU A 591 -9.66 23.88 21.78
CA LEU A 591 -8.47 23.40 21.07
C LEU A 591 -8.74 23.26 19.56
N CYS A 592 -9.86 22.64 19.19
CA CYS A 592 -10.28 22.50 17.79
C CYS A 592 -10.43 23.86 17.10
N GLN A 593 -11.07 24.82 17.75
CA GLN A 593 -11.27 26.17 17.19
C GLN A 593 -9.95 26.92 17.01
N GLU A 594 -9.06 26.86 17.99
CA GLU A 594 -7.76 27.55 17.93
C GLU A 594 -6.89 27.00 16.79
N MET A 595 -6.85 25.67 16.61
CA MET A 595 -6.15 25.05 15.50
C MET A 595 -6.80 25.41 14.16
N HIS A 596 -8.12 25.42 14.08
CA HIS A 596 -8.86 25.82 12.88
C HIS A 596 -8.56 27.26 12.48
N ASP A 597 -8.68 28.20 13.42
CA ASP A 597 -8.46 29.63 13.18
C ASP A 597 -7.03 29.88 12.71
N PHE A 598 -6.05 29.20 13.30
CA PHE A 598 -4.65 29.30 12.91
C PHE A 598 -4.45 28.96 11.40
N TYR A 599 -5.02 27.88 10.93
CA TYR A 599 -4.87 27.44 9.53
C TYR A 599 -5.81 28.18 8.56
N LYS A 600 -7.01 28.56 9.01
CA LYS A 600 -7.96 29.37 8.26
C LYS A 600 -7.41 30.78 7.95
N GLU A 601 -6.85 31.45 8.94
CA GLU A 601 -6.25 32.79 8.79
C GLU A 601 -5.09 32.80 7.79
N ARG A 602 -4.36 31.70 7.67
CA ARG A 602 -3.23 31.51 6.77
C ARG A 602 -3.64 30.91 5.42
N ASN A 603 -4.91 30.54 5.28
CA ASN A 603 -5.47 29.90 4.07
C ASN A 603 -4.64 28.68 3.60
N VAL A 604 -4.23 27.82 4.53
CA VAL A 604 -3.33 26.70 4.27
C VAL A 604 -3.91 25.71 3.23
N ALA A 605 -5.24 25.50 3.22
CA ALA A 605 -5.89 24.66 2.20
C ALA A 605 -5.64 25.15 0.76
N ALA A 606 -5.69 26.46 0.54
CA ALA A 606 -5.37 27.03 -0.78
C ALA A 606 -3.87 26.87 -1.11
N LEU A 607 -2.97 26.99 -0.14
CA LEU A 607 -1.55 26.74 -0.35
C LEU A 607 -1.30 25.27 -0.75
N GLN A 608 -1.94 24.30 -0.07
CA GLN A 608 -1.85 22.88 -0.43
C GLN A 608 -2.30 22.59 -1.85
N GLN A 609 -3.40 23.19 -2.30
CA GLN A 609 -3.88 23.05 -3.68
C GLN A 609 -2.90 23.67 -4.68
N GLN A 610 -2.40 24.87 -4.40
CA GLN A 610 -1.49 25.61 -5.29
C GLN A 610 -0.12 24.94 -5.46
N LEU A 611 0.39 24.27 -4.43
CA LEU A 611 1.69 23.60 -4.51
C LEU A 611 1.82 22.62 -5.69
N PHE A 612 0.72 22.08 -6.19
CA PHE A 612 0.69 21.07 -7.25
C PHE A 612 -0.03 21.54 -8.53
N ASP A 613 -0.54 22.77 -8.55
CA ASP A 613 -1.16 23.40 -9.73
C ASP A 613 -0.10 23.93 -10.70
N GLN A 614 -0.30 23.75 -11.99
CA GLN A 614 0.66 24.09 -13.05
C GLN A 614 1.16 25.55 -12.97
N ASN A 615 0.27 26.49 -12.62
CA ASN A 615 0.64 27.91 -12.58
C ASN A 615 1.55 28.26 -11.38
N HIS A 616 1.67 27.35 -10.42
CA HIS A 616 2.39 27.55 -9.17
C HIS A 616 3.53 26.53 -8.98
N LEU A 617 3.69 25.58 -9.92
CA LEU A 617 4.78 24.62 -9.87
C LEU A 617 6.13 25.33 -9.80
N PRO A 618 7.05 24.83 -8.97
CA PRO A 618 8.39 25.38 -8.86
C PRO A 618 9.12 25.38 -10.21
N PRO A 619 9.72 26.50 -10.61
CA PRO A 619 10.48 26.57 -11.86
C PRO A 619 11.69 25.65 -11.84
N TYR A 620 11.83 24.79 -12.83
CA TYR A 620 13.00 23.96 -13.03
C TYR A 620 14.23 24.80 -13.40
N ALA A 621 15.34 24.65 -12.67
CA ALA A 621 16.59 25.35 -12.94
C ALA A 621 17.70 24.40 -13.38
N MET A 622 17.80 23.22 -12.80
CA MET A 622 18.78 22.19 -13.14
C MET A 622 18.22 20.79 -12.84
N SER A 623 18.86 19.75 -13.34
CA SER A 623 18.44 18.38 -13.05
C SER A 623 18.67 18.02 -11.57
N PRO A 624 17.91 17.07 -11.01
CA PRO A 624 18.17 16.57 -9.64
C PRO A 624 19.59 16.06 -9.44
N ARG A 625 20.20 15.45 -10.46
CA ARG A 625 21.59 15.00 -10.42
C ARG A 625 22.61 16.15 -10.35
N GLU A 626 22.37 17.24 -11.07
CA GLU A 626 23.22 18.43 -11.00
C GLU A 626 23.11 19.08 -9.62
N ALA A 627 21.89 19.23 -9.09
CA ALA A 627 21.66 19.78 -7.76
C ALA A 627 22.37 18.97 -6.67
N GLU A 628 22.25 17.64 -6.70
CA GLU A 628 22.97 16.73 -5.80
C GLU A 628 24.49 16.88 -5.95
N GLY A 629 24.97 17.02 -7.18
CA GLY A 629 26.40 17.28 -7.46
C GLY A 629 26.90 18.56 -6.81
N GLU A 630 26.15 19.65 -6.87
CA GLU A 630 26.50 20.93 -6.21
C GLU A 630 26.45 20.80 -4.68
N TYR A 631 25.46 20.08 -4.14
CA TYR A 631 25.38 19.80 -2.72
C TYR A 631 26.63 19.09 -2.19
N PHE A 632 27.07 18.01 -2.86
CA PHE A 632 28.26 17.26 -2.44
C PHE A 632 29.58 18.00 -2.67
N ARG A 633 29.64 18.98 -3.59
CA ARG A 633 30.79 19.85 -3.73
C ARG A 633 30.88 20.92 -2.64
N GLY A 634 29.91 21.01 -1.74
CA GLY A 634 29.81 22.02 -0.70
C GLY A 634 29.38 23.39 -1.20
N ASN A 635 28.73 23.44 -2.36
CA ASN A 635 28.17 24.68 -2.93
C ASN A 635 26.78 25.01 -2.38
N GLY A 636 26.31 24.29 -1.35
CA GLY A 636 25.07 24.57 -0.62
C GLY A 636 25.33 25.54 0.54
N GLU A 637 24.28 26.31 0.86
CA GLU A 637 24.17 27.08 2.08
C GLU A 637 22.79 26.94 2.70
N LEU A 638 22.72 26.97 4.02
CA LEU A 638 21.48 26.95 4.77
C LEU A 638 21.03 28.38 5.01
N ILE A 639 19.84 28.75 4.53
CA ILE A 639 19.28 30.10 4.70
C ILE A 639 17.93 30.06 5.35
N ASP A 640 17.56 31.15 6.04
CA ASP A 640 16.19 31.33 6.54
C ASP A 640 15.21 31.25 5.35
N LEU A 641 14.20 30.39 5.48
CA LEU A 641 13.30 30.04 4.38
C LEU A 641 12.57 31.26 3.80
N LYS A 642 12.30 32.29 4.63
CA LYS A 642 11.72 33.57 4.15
C LYS A 642 12.56 34.29 3.08
N ASN A 643 13.85 33.98 3.00
CA ASN A 643 14.78 34.56 2.04
C ASN A 643 15.08 33.62 0.84
N ALA A 644 14.38 32.47 0.76
CA ALA A 644 14.66 31.44 -0.24
C ALA A 644 13.97 31.69 -1.60
N GLU A 645 13.08 32.66 -1.74
CA GLU A 645 12.33 32.91 -3.00
C GLU A 645 13.29 33.04 -4.20
N GLY A 646 13.04 32.22 -5.24
CA GLY A 646 13.86 32.19 -6.46
C GLY A 646 15.20 31.47 -6.34
N ARG A 647 15.67 31.13 -5.12
CA ARG A 647 16.91 30.35 -4.91
C ARG A 647 16.68 28.89 -5.33
N ILE A 648 17.75 28.27 -5.83
CA ILE A 648 17.69 26.85 -6.27
C ILE A 648 17.80 25.94 -5.06
N ALA A 649 16.81 25.06 -4.87
CA ALA A 649 16.84 24.04 -3.83
C ALA A 649 17.86 22.94 -4.18
N LEU A 650 18.74 22.60 -3.25
CA LEU A 650 19.65 21.48 -3.39
C LEU A 650 19.09 20.18 -2.74
N GLU A 651 18.11 20.31 -1.90
CA GLU A 651 17.39 19.20 -1.28
C GLU A 651 15.90 19.30 -1.57
N GLY A 652 15.24 18.14 -1.65
CA GLY A 652 13.79 18.10 -1.83
C GLY A 652 13.05 18.36 -0.53
N ALA A 653 11.99 19.18 -0.56
CA ALA A 653 11.20 19.54 0.60
C ALA A 653 9.78 18.95 0.54
N LEU A 654 9.33 18.36 1.66
CA LEU A 654 8.02 17.71 1.77
C LEU A 654 7.50 17.66 3.22
N PRO A 655 6.18 17.64 3.44
CA PRO A 655 5.59 17.13 4.68
C PRO A 655 5.64 15.59 4.68
N TYR A 656 5.78 14.96 5.85
CA TYR A 656 5.83 13.50 5.96
C TYR A 656 4.89 12.97 7.05
N PRO A 657 4.05 11.95 6.76
CA PRO A 657 3.70 11.42 5.45
C PRO A 657 2.99 12.47 4.55
N PRO A 658 2.89 12.31 3.21
CA PRO A 658 3.00 11.07 2.44
C PRO A 658 4.35 10.81 1.76
N GLY A 659 5.33 11.69 1.86
CA GLY A 659 6.61 11.52 1.17
C GLY A 659 6.63 12.01 -0.29
N ILE A 660 5.70 12.90 -0.63
CA ILE A 660 5.56 13.58 -1.93
C ILE A 660 6.28 14.92 -1.86
N LEU A 661 7.18 15.17 -2.79
CA LEU A 661 7.95 16.41 -2.83
C LEU A 661 7.10 17.61 -3.30
N CYS A 662 7.09 18.65 -2.51
CA CYS A 662 6.57 19.97 -2.89
C CYS A 662 7.60 20.76 -3.70
N ILE A 663 8.88 20.63 -3.32
CA ILE A 663 10.05 21.17 -4.03
C ILE A 663 10.96 19.99 -4.35
N HIS A 664 11.35 19.84 -5.62
CA HIS A 664 12.35 18.85 -6.04
C HIS A 664 13.76 19.47 -6.06
N PRO A 665 14.82 18.65 -5.84
CA PRO A 665 16.20 19.15 -6.01
C PRO A 665 16.40 19.73 -7.42
N GLY A 666 16.94 20.93 -7.50
CA GLY A 666 17.15 21.65 -8.76
C GLY A 666 15.99 22.55 -9.18
N GLU A 667 14.88 22.56 -8.46
CA GLU A 667 13.81 23.54 -8.63
C GLU A 667 14.08 24.82 -7.82
N ARG A 668 13.42 25.92 -8.20
CA ARG A 668 13.47 27.17 -7.44
C ARG A 668 12.36 27.25 -6.41
N TRP A 669 12.72 27.69 -5.21
CA TRP A 669 11.75 27.97 -4.17
C TRP A 669 10.72 29.02 -4.63
N THR A 670 9.43 28.68 -4.51
CA THR A 670 8.31 29.59 -4.81
C THR A 670 7.78 30.20 -3.53
N LYS A 671 7.11 31.35 -3.66
CA LYS A 671 6.41 32.01 -2.57
C LYS A 671 5.38 31.07 -1.88
N THR A 672 4.63 30.33 -2.68
CA THR A 672 3.63 29.36 -2.19
C THR A 672 4.27 28.30 -1.31
N ALA A 673 5.36 27.67 -1.76
CA ALA A 673 6.06 26.65 -0.99
C ALA A 673 6.68 27.23 0.29
N ILE A 674 7.30 28.40 0.21
CA ILE A 674 7.86 29.09 1.38
C ILE A 674 6.79 29.35 2.43
N HIS A 675 5.66 29.97 2.04
CA HIS A 675 4.56 30.25 2.95
C HIS A 675 4.02 28.96 3.61
N TYR A 676 3.78 27.93 2.80
CA TYR A 676 3.30 26.64 3.30
C TYR A 676 4.20 26.04 4.38
N PHE A 677 5.50 25.91 4.11
CA PHE A 677 6.44 25.35 5.08
C PHE A 677 6.66 26.26 6.29
N MET A 678 6.64 27.57 6.12
CA MET A 678 6.68 28.50 7.26
C MET A 678 5.46 28.37 8.15
N ASP A 679 4.26 28.26 7.58
CA ASP A 679 3.02 28.05 8.34
C ASP A 679 3.04 26.72 9.11
N LEU A 680 3.59 25.65 8.52
CA LEU A 680 3.80 24.38 9.23
C LEU A 680 4.77 24.54 10.42
N VAL A 681 5.89 25.23 10.24
CA VAL A 681 6.85 25.45 11.33
C VAL A 681 6.29 26.41 12.39
N ASP A 682 5.54 27.44 12.00
CA ASP A 682 4.86 28.34 12.92
C ASP A 682 3.80 27.61 13.75
N SER A 683 3.15 26.57 13.21
CA SER A 683 2.20 25.76 13.95
C SER A 683 2.85 25.01 15.11
N ILE A 684 4.14 24.64 15.00
CA ILE A 684 4.89 24.03 16.12
C ILE A 684 5.00 24.98 17.31
N ASN A 685 5.14 26.28 17.01
CA ASN A 685 5.22 27.32 18.05
C ASN A 685 3.85 27.65 18.66
N ALA A 686 2.78 27.57 17.86
CA ALA A 686 1.43 27.96 18.27
C ALA A 686 0.62 26.83 18.92
N LEU A 687 0.88 25.57 18.56
CA LEU A 687 0.07 24.41 18.93
C LEU A 687 0.94 23.30 19.55
N PRO A 688 1.42 23.49 20.79
CA PRO A 688 2.28 22.51 21.46
C PRO A 688 1.64 21.11 21.52
N GLY A 689 2.40 20.07 21.21
CA GLY A 689 1.93 18.67 21.18
C GLY A 689 1.39 18.19 19.85
N PHE A 690 1.30 19.07 18.82
CA PHE A 690 0.82 18.72 17.48
C PHE A 690 1.83 19.13 16.37
N PRO A 691 3.11 18.76 16.49
CA PRO A 691 4.11 19.16 15.50
C PRO A 691 3.90 18.41 14.18
N PRO A 692 3.81 19.11 13.04
CA PRO A 692 3.91 18.45 11.73
C PRO A 692 5.34 17.95 11.50
N GLU A 693 5.49 16.81 10.84
CA GLU A 693 6.79 16.33 10.37
C GLU A 693 7.09 16.95 9.00
N VAL A 694 8.26 17.56 8.86
CA VAL A 694 8.76 18.12 7.61
C VAL A 694 10.16 17.57 7.31
N GLN A 695 10.48 17.35 6.02
CA GLN A 695 11.78 16.90 5.57
C GLN A 695 12.29 17.84 4.48
N GLY A 696 13.62 18.08 4.45
CA GLY A 696 14.26 19.04 3.53
C GLY A 696 14.02 20.51 3.92
N VAL A 697 13.31 20.74 5.03
CA VAL A 697 13.24 22.01 5.75
C VAL A 697 13.77 21.75 7.16
N TYR A 698 14.79 22.50 7.54
CA TYR A 698 15.43 22.37 8.85
C TYR A 698 14.73 23.29 9.84
N VAL A 699 14.40 22.74 11.00
CA VAL A 699 13.68 23.45 12.05
C VAL A 699 14.68 23.69 13.21
N GLU A 700 15.06 24.94 13.45
CA GLU A 700 16.04 25.31 14.46
C GLU A 700 15.46 26.25 15.52
N ASP A 701 16.02 26.20 16.72
CA ASP A 701 15.65 27.11 17.80
C ASP A 701 16.26 28.50 17.58
N GLY A 702 15.40 29.51 17.48
CA GLY A 702 15.82 30.89 17.40
C GLY A 702 16.19 31.49 18.78
N LYS A 703 16.87 32.62 18.74
CA LYS A 703 17.23 33.38 19.96
C LYS A 703 15.99 33.93 20.72
N ASP A 704 14.86 34.00 20.03
CA ASP A 704 13.56 34.40 20.53
C ASP A 704 12.79 33.25 21.21
N GLY A 705 13.39 32.05 21.26
CA GLY A 705 12.79 30.87 21.86
C GLY A 705 11.75 30.18 20.95
N LYS A 706 11.65 30.60 19.69
CA LYS A 706 10.74 30.00 18.69
C LYS A 706 11.50 29.11 17.71
N LYS A 707 10.79 28.20 17.08
CA LYS A 707 11.28 27.41 15.95
C LYS A 707 11.23 28.24 14.67
N HIS A 708 12.29 28.17 13.87
CA HIS A 708 12.42 28.84 12.58
C HIS A 708 12.74 27.82 11.48
N ALA A 709 12.29 28.11 10.26
CA ALA A 709 12.47 27.25 9.09
C ALA A 709 13.66 27.67 8.25
N PHE A 710 14.52 26.70 7.88
CA PHE A 710 15.67 26.92 6.98
C PHE A 710 15.62 25.95 5.82
N GLY A 711 16.10 26.38 4.66
CA GLY A 711 16.25 25.56 3.46
C GLY A 711 17.67 25.53 2.95
N CYS A 712 18.12 24.39 2.42
CA CYS A 712 19.40 24.26 1.74
C CYS A 712 19.27 24.70 0.30
N VAL A 713 20.02 25.72 -0.09
CA VAL A 713 20.01 26.32 -1.43
C VAL A 713 21.40 26.41 -2.03
N LEU A 714 21.48 26.51 -3.37
CA LEU A 714 22.73 26.76 -4.07
C LEU A 714 23.26 28.16 -3.67
N LYS A 715 24.55 28.25 -3.34
CA LYS A 715 25.23 29.52 -3.10
C LYS A 715 25.17 30.42 -4.34
N GLU A 716 24.99 31.72 -4.13
CA GLU A 716 25.08 32.74 -5.20
C GLU A 716 26.51 33.01 -5.63
#